data_1e0404a68c8b44c2e2e8df9a961e6c63
#
_entry.id   1e0404a68c8b44c2e2e8df9a961e6c63
#
_cell.length_a   1.000
_cell.length_b   1.000
_cell.length_c   1.000
_cell.angle_alpha   90.00
_cell.angle_beta   90.00
_cell.angle_gamma   90.00
#
_symmetry.space_group_name_H-M   'P 1'
#
loop_
_entity.id
_entity.type
_entity.pdbx_description
1 polymer ?
#
loop_
_entity_poly.entity_id
_entity_poly.type
_entity_poly.pdbx_seq_one_letter_code
_entity_poly.pdbx_strand_id
1 'polypeptide(L)'
;MYSNSKAGEQWGYIPPPGDVGDKFMSIEPLSWGRGSTPQGAGLQTETSGTPGGQQWSAPARSANLESIRAALTTDDSLGVVITGGRGVGKSSLARAAVADLGPDTWSLQLRSGPSGANTPYGCLSFLLARLPQAYMGSPTAILRGITSLIRSDAAGRPCVITLDTSGSIDDMSAGVLLNVLLTGTAKIIAVAPKISDLPPDFHWLLTDRRLTEVRLSNLNELQTRQVLLSLLGHRVSASLVATYHHTVGGNPLLLKALVTEQKLSGNLVLSDSVWTLRDKVVLDGAASLDDIVRSRWSRETPETREVIEMLSCARRVELGRLTALYSADVVADMEDAGLLEIDDSDHRWVSLREKYIGEVVRSWLSIARRRELRSGLLGGTEPEPAEMAVDELMAFAAWTHECEAELSPALALAAAEAAVQLFDPHFALSYADMLKRTDREWVPAQRHKAAAYLQLNLPVQALSALDDISQPELDSVGVEEYAHVVAAKAQVMLWLPEQAGKIPALLAAAKERLDAATGHATWPHRAVAAAHRVALSGFEYRAFAGDYADMIPELEAAADPALNPDTSYRMQASVILMSALSMTGREMDALSLMRRIGGQISDASHVVGLREQFTREAFVVLLTAGQWRRCIDLVGQRPDGEPDRMPYRSAASELAAGLAYVFSGRGGAALDPLISAMAQLELQPAQSALRSAYAATALAYAQTGNGTQARKYLGKLQRTPGKASFSAEKIIEFCALVAGRWLGDAEAVAGLKQSAERHMRAGIYTMAGISLLAATVNGSDADFRLLEDIAGHRQGPLAEVSRLIALGSRTKDAKTLLAAGELAATLELDAVEARCMALAVDFARQDGDAVSARTAQARLDILAATVANLPIMPSSGSPLLTARERQIARLAGRGASNRDIALEMGVSVRTVEGHLYQVFTKLGVTSRGDLTGLV
;
A
#
# COMPACT_ATOMS: atom_id res chain seq x y z
N MET A 1 40.98 19.03 -50.75
CA MET A 1 41.17 20.45 -50.54
C MET A 1 40.27 20.85 -49.37
N TYR A 2 40.89 21.02 -48.27
CA TYR A 2 40.91 22.16 -47.29
C TYR A 2 39.58 22.83 -47.07
N SER A 3 39.09 23.11 -45.85
CA SER A 3 39.75 23.28 -44.51
C SER A 3 38.67 23.39 -43.41
N ASN A 4 39.03 22.84 -42.26
CA ASN A 4 38.75 23.29 -40.88
C ASN A 4 37.83 24.49 -40.63
N SER A 5 36.84 24.30 -39.68
CA SER A 5 36.83 25.20 -38.52
C SER A 5 36.15 24.52 -37.31
N LYS A 6 36.80 24.62 -36.18
CA LYS A 6 36.45 24.14 -34.84
C LYS A 6 35.30 24.92 -34.24
N ALA A 7 34.46 24.23 -33.54
CA ALA A 7 33.84 24.75 -32.31
C ALA A 7 33.69 23.60 -31.33
N GLY A 8 34.45 23.64 -30.25
CA GLY A 8 34.43 22.66 -29.19
C GLY A 8 33.33 22.95 -28.19
N GLU A 9 32.61 21.95 -27.77
CA GLU A 9 31.77 22.00 -26.58
C GLU A 9 32.44 21.26 -25.44
N GLN A 10 32.58 22.01 -24.36
CA GLN A 10 33.19 21.59 -23.10
C GLN A 10 32.25 20.63 -22.38
N TRP A 11 32.67 19.40 -22.26
CA TRP A 11 32.17 18.46 -21.24
C TRP A 11 32.94 18.74 -19.95
N GLY A 12 32.22 19.20 -18.93
CA GLY A 12 32.75 19.40 -17.60
C GLY A 12 33.16 18.07 -16.95
N TYR A 13 34.46 17.93 -16.80
CA TYR A 13 35.15 16.88 -16.06
C TYR A 13 34.87 17.09 -14.56
N ILE A 14 34.28 16.14 -13.88
CA ILE A 14 34.22 16.09 -12.41
C ILE A 14 35.46 15.31 -11.95
N PRO A 15 36.38 15.93 -11.19
CA PRO A 15 37.55 15.23 -10.67
C PRO A 15 37.14 14.31 -9.50
N PRO A 16 37.87 13.21 -9.26
CA PRO A 16 37.70 12.34 -8.10
C PRO A 16 38.06 13.08 -6.80
N PRO A 17 37.49 12.73 -5.65
CA PRO A 17 37.76 13.39 -4.38
C PRO A 17 39.21 13.14 -3.96
N GLY A 18 39.92 14.25 -3.75
CA GLY A 18 41.28 14.25 -3.28
C GLY A 18 41.37 13.81 -1.82
N ASP A 19 42.49 13.15 -1.55
CA ASP A 19 43.05 12.82 -0.26
C ASP A 19 42.87 13.97 0.75
N VAL A 20 42.21 13.73 1.86
CA VAL A 20 42.27 14.56 3.07
C VAL A 20 42.87 13.71 4.17
N GLY A 21 44.05 14.06 4.52
CA GLY A 21 44.98 13.41 5.42
C GLY A 21 44.44 13.13 6.82
N ASP A 22 45.06 12.12 7.37
CA ASP A 22 45.04 11.63 8.75
C ASP A 22 44.88 12.73 9.81
N LYS A 23 43.82 12.59 10.60
CA LYS A 23 43.82 12.95 12.02
C LYS A 23 43.28 11.78 12.83
N PHE A 24 44.17 10.88 13.14
CA PHE A 24 43.98 9.92 14.23
C PHE A 24 43.83 10.67 15.55
N MET A 25 42.67 10.67 16.15
CA MET A 25 42.53 10.84 17.58
C MET A 25 42.62 9.46 18.24
N SER A 26 43.73 9.24 18.90
CA SER A 26 44.06 8.11 19.76
C SER A 26 43.03 7.97 20.88
N ILE A 27 42.35 6.82 20.89
CA ILE A 27 41.55 6.36 22.04
C ILE A 27 42.49 5.48 22.86
N GLU A 28 42.82 5.94 24.06
CA GLU A 28 43.58 5.17 25.08
C GLU A 28 42.76 3.97 25.56
N PRO A 29 43.37 2.80 25.81
CA PRO A 29 42.70 1.63 26.36
C PRO A 29 42.47 1.82 27.85
N LEU A 30 41.21 1.71 28.29
CA LEU A 30 40.82 1.66 29.68
C LEU A 30 41.37 0.37 30.33
N SER A 31 42.34 0.57 31.25
CA SER A 31 42.93 -0.45 32.09
C SER A 31 41.92 -1.01 33.14
N TRP A 32 41.85 -2.32 33.24
CA TRP A 32 41.16 -3.04 34.34
C TRP A 32 41.95 -2.91 35.64
N GLY A 33 41.47 -2.03 36.54
CA GLY A 33 41.94 -1.98 37.95
C GLY A 33 41.19 -3.00 38.79
N ARG A 34 41.95 -3.89 39.42
CA ARG A 34 41.50 -4.74 40.53
C ARG A 34 41.40 -3.92 41.80
N GLY A 35 40.32 -4.16 42.57
CA GLY A 35 40.33 -4.02 44.02
C GLY A 35 39.42 -2.95 44.59
N SER A 36 38.44 -3.42 45.25
CA SER A 36 38.03 -3.23 46.63
C SER A 36 36.52 -3.29 46.84
N THR A 37 36.11 -4.20 47.70
CA THR A 37 34.77 -4.27 48.29
C THR A 37 34.38 -2.97 48.98
N PRO A 38 33.17 -2.46 48.82
CA PRO A 38 32.50 -1.65 49.82
C PRO A 38 31.26 -2.34 50.40
N GLN A 39 31.21 -2.23 51.72
CA GLN A 39 30.08 -2.54 52.57
C GLN A 39 28.84 -1.69 52.21
N GLY A 40 27.69 -2.33 52.32
CA GLY A 40 26.39 -1.78 52.68
C GLY A 40 25.97 -0.46 52.06
N ALA A 41 25.12 -0.51 51.02
CA ALA A 41 24.24 0.61 50.70
C ALA A 41 22.87 0.07 50.34
N GLY A 42 21.83 0.68 50.92
CA GLY A 42 20.46 0.27 50.79
C GLY A 42 19.96 0.36 49.33
N LEU A 43 19.10 -0.57 48.99
CA LEU A 43 18.35 -0.60 47.73
C LEU A 43 17.45 0.64 47.60
N GLN A 44 17.95 1.67 46.94
CA GLN A 44 17.13 2.66 46.32
C GLN A 44 16.66 2.05 44.99
N THR A 45 15.35 2.03 44.79
CA THR A 45 14.73 1.75 43.50
C THR A 45 15.19 2.78 42.50
N GLU A 46 16.27 2.52 41.80
CA GLU A 46 16.65 3.32 40.63
C GLU A 46 15.66 3.02 39.50
N THR A 47 14.74 3.94 39.29
CA THR A 47 14.09 4.18 38.02
C THR A 47 15.17 4.71 37.08
N SER A 48 16.00 3.84 36.53
CA SER A 48 16.89 4.18 35.44
C SER A 48 16.04 4.32 34.17
N GLY A 49 15.52 5.52 33.96
CA GLY A 49 14.98 5.95 32.65
C GLY A 49 16.11 5.95 31.65
N THR A 50 16.21 4.89 30.87
CA THR A 50 16.97 4.89 29.63
C THR A 50 16.18 5.75 28.64
N PRO A 51 16.72 6.86 28.11
CA PRO A 51 16.03 7.64 27.08
C PRO A 51 16.02 6.82 25.79
N GLY A 52 14.87 6.28 25.41
CA GLY A 52 14.70 5.60 24.14
C GLY A 52 13.87 4.32 24.11
N GLY A 53 13.29 3.87 25.22
CA GLY A 53 12.36 2.75 25.22
C GLY A 53 10.93 3.17 24.88
N GLN A 54 10.68 3.69 23.66
CA GLN A 54 9.32 3.93 23.19
C GLN A 54 8.52 2.63 23.24
N GLN A 55 7.33 2.67 23.85
CA GLN A 55 6.32 1.58 23.86
C GLN A 55 5.73 1.43 22.45
N TRP A 56 6.52 0.92 21.52
CA TRP A 56 6.24 0.93 20.09
C TRP A 56 5.16 -0.07 19.63
N SER A 57 4.77 -1.04 20.46
CA SER A 57 3.78 -2.06 20.09
C SER A 57 2.39 -1.85 20.73
N ALA A 58 2.23 -0.92 21.64
CA ALA A 58 0.99 -0.73 22.39
C ALA A 58 -0.23 -0.38 21.51
N PRO A 59 -0.15 0.54 20.54
CA PRO A 59 -1.31 0.87 19.69
C PRO A 59 -1.81 -0.29 18.85
N ALA A 60 -0.91 -1.13 18.33
CA ALA A 60 -1.25 -2.28 17.48
C ALA A 60 -1.83 -3.47 18.27
N ARG A 61 -1.78 -3.45 19.61
CA ARG A 61 -2.20 -4.52 20.52
C ARG A 61 -3.23 -4.02 21.55
N SER A 62 -3.93 -2.92 21.29
CA SER A 62 -4.90 -2.32 22.21
C SER A 62 -5.97 -3.31 22.71
N ALA A 63 -6.54 -4.11 21.80
CA ALA A 63 -7.52 -5.14 22.15
C ALA A 63 -6.95 -6.22 23.08
N ASN A 64 -5.69 -6.62 22.86
CA ASN A 64 -5.02 -7.58 23.75
C ASN A 64 -4.74 -6.97 25.13
N LEU A 65 -4.33 -5.69 25.19
CA LEU A 65 -4.13 -4.97 26.44
C LEU A 65 -5.44 -4.86 27.24
N GLU A 66 -6.54 -4.55 26.56
CA GLU A 66 -7.86 -4.46 27.18
C GLU A 66 -8.32 -5.81 27.75
N SER A 67 -8.09 -6.90 27.02
CA SER A 67 -8.35 -8.28 27.52
C SER A 67 -7.53 -8.62 28.75
N ILE A 68 -6.24 -8.25 28.74
CA ILE A 68 -5.35 -8.48 29.90
C ILE A 68 -5.82 -7.64 31.10
N ARG A 69 -6.15 -6.37 30.88
CA ARG A 69 -6.68 -5.48 31.91
C ARG A 69 -7.94 -6.07 32.55
N ALA A 70 -8.91 -6.47 31.73
CA ALA A 70 -10.15 -7.07 32.19
C ALA A 70 -9.89 -8.29 33.07
N ALA A 71 -9.03 -9.21 32.65
CA ALA A 71 -8.67 -10.39 33.44
C ALA A 71 -7.96 -10.03 34.77
N LEU A 72 -7.10 -9.01 34.78
CA LEU A 72 -6.38 -8.59 35.98
C LEU A 72 -7.26 -7.81 36.96
N THR A 73 -8.37 -7.23 36.51
CA THR A 73 -9.32 -6.49 37.37
C THR A 73 -10.51 -7.34 37.89
N THR A 74 -10.78 -8.48 37.28
CA THR A 74 -11.87 -9.40 37.69
C THR A 74 -11.46 -10.20 38.92
N ASP A 75 -12.29 -10.24 39.94
CA ASP A 75 -11.98 -10.87 41.25
C ASP A 75 -11.72 -12.37 41.17
N ASP A 76 -12.51 -13.11 40.37
CA ASP A 76 -12.37 -14.58 40.21
C ASP A 76 -11.20 -14.99 39.33
N SER A 77 -10.58 -14.07 38.60
CA SER A 77 -9.46 -14.35 37.71
C SER A 77 -8.13 -14.27 38.47
N LEU A 78 -7.27 -15.28 38.32
CA LEU A 78 -5.91 -15.30 38.84
C LEU A 78 -4.90 -14.63 37.90
N GLY A 79 -5.29 -14.27 36.68
CA GLY A 79 -4.42 -13.59 35.72
C GLY A 79 -4.53 -14.10 34.30
N VAL A 80 -3.45 -13.94 33.54
CA VAL A 80 -3.40 -14.26 32.12
C VAL A 80 -2.17 -15.07 31.75
N VAL A 81 -2.31 -15.86 30.69
CA VAL A 81 -1.21 -16.52 29.99
C VAL A 81 -1.09 -15.94 28.60
N ILE A 82 0.04 -15.33 28.27
CA ILE A 82 0.33 -14.78 26.95
C ILE A 82 1.14 -15.83 26.17
N THR A 83 0.53 -16.39 25.12
CA THR A 83 1.18 -17.39 24.25
C THR A 83 1.48 -16.83 22.87
N GLY A 84 2.36 -17.49 22.13
CA GLY A 84 2.67 -17.13 20.72
C GLY A 84 4.14 -17.34 20.35
N GLY A 85 4.43 -17.23 19.06
CA GLY A 85 5.75 -17.44 18.49
C GLY A 85 6.84 -16.52 19.04
N ARG A 86 8.09 -16.82 18.68
CA ARG A 86 9.23 -15.98 19.06
C ARG A 86 9.17 -14.63 18.35
N GLY A 87 9.47 -13.55 19.07
CA GLY A 87 9.53 -12.20 18.46
C GLY A 87 8.17 -11.49 18.28
N VAL A 88 7.02 -12.15 18.55
CA VAL A 88 5.69 -11.56 18.37
C VAL A 88 5.33 -10.46 19.38
N GLY A 89 6.19 -10.21 20.37
CA GLY A 89 6.03 -9.11 21.32
C GLY A 89 5.41 -9.49 22.66
N LYS A 90 5.37 -10.77 23.06
CA LYS A 90 4.79 -11.25 24.34
C LYS A 90 5.29 -10.49 25.57
N SER A 91 6.61 -10.48 25.79
CA SER A 91 7.21 -9.80 26.94
C SER A 91 7.06 -8.28 26.89
N SER A 92 6.93 -7.70 25.69
CA SER A 92 6.63 -6.27 25.52
C SER A 92 5.18 -5.97 25.90
N LEU A 93 4.24 -6.84 25.52
CA LEU A 93 2.83 -6.72 25.89
C LEU A 93 2.63 -6.89 27.40
N ALA A 94 3.32 -7.86 28.02
CA ALA A 94 3.29 -8.05 29.46
C ALA A 94 3.77 -6.80 30.22
N ARG A 95 4.89 -6.19 29.78
CA ARG A 95 5.40 -4.93 30.37
C ARG A 95 4.44 -3.77 30.17
N ALA A 96 3.82 -3.67 28.98
CA ALA A 96 2.84 -2.63 28.71
C ALA A 96 1.59 -2.79 29.59
N ALA A 97 1.13 -4.02 29.80
CA ALA A 97 0.00 -4.33 30.67
C ALA A 97 0.28 -3.97 32.14
N VAL A 98 1.49 -4.25 32.64
CA VAL A 98 1.90 -3.84 33.99
C VAL A 98 1.95 -2.30 34.10
N ALA A 99 2.51 -1.61 33.10
CA ALA A 99 2.57 -0.15 33.08
C ALA A 99 1.17 0.50 33.04
N ASP A 100 0.21 -0.12 32.36
CA ASP A 100 -1.16 0.33 32.25
C ASP A 100 -1.96 0.22 33.57
N LEU A 101 -1.56 -0.67 34.49
CA LEU A 101 -2.15 -0.79 35.83
C LEU A 101 -1.80 0.37 36.77
N GLY A 102 -0.85 1.19 36.40
CA GLY A 102 -0.45 2.37 37.14
C GLY A 102 0.50 2.13 38.32
N PRO A 103 0.95 3.22 39.01
CA PRO A 103 1.98 3.17 40.04
C PRO A 103 1.51 2.54 41.37
N ASP A 104 0.20 2.42 41.54
CA ASP A 104 -0.36 1.82 42.78
C ASP A 104 -0.29 0.29 42.79
N THR A 105 0.09 -0.33 41.67
CA THR A 105 0.27 -1.77 41.54
C THR A 105 1.72 -2.15 41.80
N TRP A 106 1.93 -3.06 42.76
CA TRP A 106 3.26 -3.64 42.98
C TRP A 106 3.51 -4.78 41.98
N SER A 107 4.64 -4.76 41.29
CA SER A 107 4.95 -5.77 40.29
C SER A 107 6.26 -6.50 40.58
N LEU A 108 6.25 -7.82 40.45
CA LEU A 108 7.42 -8.68 40.55
C LEU A 108 7.70 -9.36 39.21
N GLN A 109 8.91 -9.17 38.71
CA GLN A 109 9.32 -9.80 37.45
C GLN A 109 10.18 -11.05 37.74
N LEU A 110 9.73 -12.20 37.26
CA LEU A 110 10.43 -13.48 37.32
C LEU A 110 10.85 -13.93 35.94
N ARG A 111 12.01 -14.51 35.81
CA ARG A 111 12.52 -15.12 34.59
C ARG A 111 13.04 -16.52 34.88
N SER A 112 12.62 -17.48 34.08
CA SER A 112 13.17 -18.83 34.05
C SER A 112 14.17 -18.94 32.92
N GLY A 113 15.43 -19.27 33.21
CA GLY A 113 16.46 -19.56 32.20
C GLY A 113 16.67 -21.06 32.04
N PRO A 114 17.40 -21.51 31.00
CA PRO A 114 17.68 -22.94 30.77
C PRO A 114 18.31 -23.71 31.96
N SER A 115 19.11 -23.02 32.75
CA SER A 115 19.74 -23.59 33.96
C SER A 115 18.83 -23.65 35.18
N GLY A 116 17.71 -22.88 35.16
CA GLY A 116 16.77 -22.80 36.29
C GLY A 116 15.82 -23.99 36.39
N ALA A 117 15.59 -24.69 35.29
CA ALA A 117 14.68 -25.85 35.23
C ALA A 117 15.09 -27.02 36.15
N ASN A 118 16.37 -27.22 36.34
CA ASN A 118 16.95 -28.31 37.13
C ASN A 118 17.36 -27.88 38.53
N THR A 119 17.17 -26.61 38.91
CA THR A 119 17.54 -26.10 40.22
C THR A 119 16.28 -25.86 41.04
N PRO A 120 16.08 -26.55 42.19
CA PRO A 120 14.94 -26.31 43.06
C PRO A 120 14.84 -24.81 43.46
N TYR A 121 13.64 -24.24 43.25
CA TYR A 121 13.36 -22.81 43.41
C TYR A 121 14.21 -21.89 42.57
N GLY A 122 14.63 -22.32 41.36
CA GLY A 122 15.58 -21.60 40.50
C GLY A 122 15.15 -20.20 40.16
N CYS A 123 13.89 -19.99 39.69
CA CYS A 123 13.38 -18.67 39.40
C CYS A 123 13.04 -17.80 40.62
N LEU A 124 13.00 -18.39 41.82
CA LEU A 124 12.72 -17.72 43.11
C LEU A 124 13.96 -17.56 43.99
N SER A 125 15.15 -17.95 43.50
CA SER A 125 16.41 -17.97 44.29
C SER A 125 16.75 -16.65 45.00
N PHE A 126 16.45 -15.52 44.33
CA PHE A 126 16.69 -14.19 44.94
C PHE A 126 15.70 -13.87 46.09
N LEU A 127 14.48 -14.46 46.07
CA LEU A 127 13.55 -14.36 47.17
C LEU A 127 13.98 -15.27 48.34
N LEU A 128 14.47 -16.46 48.03
CA LEU A 128 15.04 -17.36 49.03
C LEU A 128 16.20 -16.70 49.82
N ALA A 129 17.09 -16.01 49.12
CA ALA A 129 18.22 -15.31 49.72
C ALA A 129 17.80 -14.23 50.76
N ARG A 130 16.55 -13.78 50.70
CA ARG A 130 15.96 -12.78 51.61
C ARG A 130 15.19 -13.42 52.78
N LEU A 131 14.97 -14.73 52.74
CA LEU A 131 14.23 -15.40 53.80
C LEU A 131 15.07 -15.61 55.05
N PRO A 132 14.51 -15.38 56.26
CA PRO A 132 15.12 -15.77 57.53
C PRO A 132 15.37 -17.27 57.57
N GLN A 133 16.46 -17.72 58.20
CA GLN A 133 16.87 -19.11 58.30
C GLN A 133 15.80 -20.02 58.91
N ALA A 134 14.90 -19.49 59.72
CA ALA A 134 13.76 -20.21 60.31
C ALA A 134 12.79 -20.77 59.25
N TYR A 135 12.74 -20.20 58.03
CA TYR A 135 11.88 -20.68 56.94
C TYR A 135 12.56 -21.72 56.05
N MET A 136 13.85 -21.97 56.20
CA MET A 136 14.60 -22.86 55.33
C MET A 136 14.48 -24.36 55.72
N GLY A 137 13.74 -24.68 56.77
CA GLY A 137 13.69 -26.03 57.33
C GLY A 137 12.75 -27.04 56.58
N SER A 138 11.83 -26.57 55.73
CA SER A 138 10.96 -27.44 54.92
C SER A 138 10.35 -26.71 53.74
N PRO A 139 9.94 -27.44 52.67
CA PRO A 139 9.25 -26.84 51.54
C PRO A 139 8.02 -26.00 51.92
N THR A 140 7.23 -26.46 52.92
CA THR A 140 6.06 -25.70 53.36
C THR A 140 6.42 -24.43 54.10
N ALA A 141 7.56 -24.44 54.85
CA ALA A 141 8.04 -23.23 55.49
C ALA A 141 8.57 -22.20 54.46
N ILE A 142 9.29 -22.65 53.43
CA ILE A 142 9.76 -21.82 52.34
C ILE A 142 8.57 -21.17 51.64
N LEU A 143 7.53 -21.96 51.29
CA LEU A 143 6.32 -21.47 50.66
C LEU A 143 5.62 -20.37 51.47
N ARG A 144 5.45 -20.58 52.75
CA ARG A 144 4.89 -19.57 53.69
C ARG A 144 5.79 -18.33 53.77
N GLY A 145 7.10 -18.52 53.82
CA GLY A 145 8.08 -17.45 53.89
C GLY A 145 8.04 -16.56 52.67
N ILE A 146 8.06 -17.16 51.47
CA ILE A 146 7.99 -16.40 50.19
C ILE A 146 6.65 -15.66 50.08
N THR A 147 5.52 -16.33 50.40
CA THR A 147 4.20 -15.71 50.36
C THR A 147 4.11 -14.51 51.31
N SER A 148 4.67 -14.66 52.54
CA SER A 148 4.72 -13.56 53.50
C SER A 148 5.63 -12.41 53.04
N LEU A 149 6.77 -12.71 52.40
CA LEU A 149 7.68 -11.72 51.86
C LEU A 149 7.03 -10.90 50.72
N ILE A 150 6.39 -11.57 49.80
CA ILE A 150 5.65 -10.90 48.70
C ILE A 150 4.56 -9.98 49.25
N ARG A 151 3.80 -10.46 50.23
CA ARG A 151 2.73 -9.66 50.88
C ARG A 151 3.28 -8.44 51.64
N SER A 152 4.42 -8.61 52.29
CA SER A 152 5.12 -7.52 53.01
C SER A 152 5.64 -6.47 52.02
N ASP A 153 6.28 -6.92 50.93
CA ASP A 153 6.84 -6.02 49.91
C ASP A 153 5.73 -5.26 49.14
N ALA A 154 4.61 -5.90 48.88
CA ALA A 154 3.45 -5.26 48.26
C ALA A 154 2.82 -4.19 49.19
N ALA A 155 2.97 -4.29 50.48
CA ALA A 155 2.46 -3.31 51.45
C ALA A 155 0.97 -2.95 51.28
N GLY A 156 0.14 -3.95 51.02
CA GLY A 156 -1.31 -3.79 50.77
C GLY A 156 -1.71 -3.31 49.38
N ARG A 157 -0.76 -3.07 48.48
CA ARG A 157 -1.03 -2.75 47.10
C ARG A 157 -1.42 -4.02 46.30
N PRO A 158 -2.25 -3.90 45.25
CA PRO A 158 -2.47 -4.97 44.28
C PRO A 158 -1.12 -5.49 43.76
N CYS A 159 -0.95 -6.81 43.74
CA CYS A 159 0.30 -7.46 43.37
C CYS A 159 0.14 -8.22 42.07
N VAL A 160 1.03 -7.97 41.10
CA VAL A 160 1.09 -8.69 39.81
C VAL A 160 2.48 -9.28 39.63
N ILE A 161 2.53 -10.59 39.40
CA ILE A 161 3.76 -11.33 39.09
C ILE A 161 3.82 -11.52 37.59
N THR A 162 4.88 -11.03 36.94
CA THR A 162 5.17 -11.35 35.55
C THR A 162 6.18 -12.50 35.51
N LEU A 163 5.77 -13.61 34.90
CA LEU A 163 6.62 -14.79 34.71
C LEU A 163 6.99 -14.96 33.26
N ASP A 164 8.24 -14.77 32.88
CA ASP A 164 8.73 -15.00 31.50
C ASP A 164 9.42 -16.37 31.46
N THR A 165 8.73 -17.35 30.86
CA THR A 165 9.24 -18.72 30.71
C THR A 165 9.96 -18.85 29.38
N SER A 166 11.20 -18.40 29.31
CA SER A 166 12.09 -18.69 28.18
C SER A 166 12.70 -20.10 28.21
N GLY A 167 12.42 -20.85 29.31
CA GLY A 167 12.74 -22.26 29.55
C GLY A 167 11.69 -22.86 30.49
N SER A 168 11.82 -24.17 30.82
CA SER A 168 10.94 -24.80 31.79
C SER A 168 11.15 -24.21 33.19
N ILE A 169 10.12 -24.20 34.03
CA ILE A 169 10.16 -23.79 35.42
C ILE A 169 10.25 -25.08 36.28
N ASP A 170 11.01 -25.04 37.38
CA ASP A 170 11.09 -26.16 38.28
C ASP A 170 9.80 -26.32 39.12
N ASP A 171 9.48 -27.54 39.48
CA ASP A 171 8.25 -27.93 40.18
C ASP A 171 8.07 -27.19 41.52
N MET A 172 9.19 -26.94 42.24
CA MET A 172 9.16 -26.24 43.52
C MET A 172 8.77 -24.77 43.36
N SER A 173 9.33 -24.12 42.34
CA SER A 173 8.93 -22.75 41.99
C SER A 173 7.47 -22.68 41.53
N ALA A 174 7.02 -23.65 40.70
CA ALA A 174 5.64 -23.73 40.23
C ALA A 174 4.67 -23.88 41.41
N GLY A 175 4.95 -24.77 42.37
CA GLY A 175 4.13 -24.97 43.57
C GLY A 175 4.03 -23.72 44.47
N VAL A 176 5.11 -22.93 44.57
CA VAL A 176 5.07 -21.66 45.31
C VAL A 176 4.21 -20.64 44.58
N LEU A 177 4.37 -20.49 43.29
CA LEU A 177 3.58 -19.56 42.48
C LEU A 177 2.10 -19.91 42.52
N LEU A 178 1.75 -21.20 42.37
CA LEU A 178 0.38 -21.69 42.49
C LEU A 178 -0.24 -21.32 43.84
N ASN A 179 0.48 -21.52 44.94
CA ASN A 179 -0.02 -21.13 46.28
C ASN A 179 -0.22 -19.60 46.40
N VAL A 180 0.71 -18.80 45.91
CA VAL A 180 0.59 -17.33 45.91
C VAL A 180 -0.66 -16.87 45.14
N LEU A 181 -0.96 -17.52 44.00
CA LEU A 181 -2.16 -17.24 43.19
C LEU A 181 -3.43 -17.67 43.93
N LEU A 182 -3.49 -18.95 44.41
CA LEU A 182 -4.69 -19.51 45.04
C LEU A 182 -5.05 -18.81 46.36
N THR A 183 -4.04 -18.26 47.08
CA THR A 183 -4.26 -17.47 48.29
C THR A 183 -4.65 -16.01 48.02
N GLY A 184 -4.80 -15.60 46.74
CA GLY A 184 -5.13 -14.24 46.34
C GLY A 184 -4.03 -13.23 46.68
N THR A 185 -2.79 -13.66 46.96
CA THR A 185 -1.68 -12.78 47.30
C THR A 185 -1.19 -11.98 46.12
N ALA A 186 -1.24 -12.57 44.92
CA ALA A 186 -0.91 -11.90 43.67
C ALA A 186 -1.72 -12.46 42.52
N LYS A 187 -1.83 -11.69 41.40
CA LYS A 187 -2.23 -12.17 40.08
C LYS A 187 -1.01 -12.38 39.21
N ILE A 188 -1.15 -13.15 38.14
CA ILE A 188 -0.02 -13.49 37.24
C ILE A 188 -0.24 -13.04 35.79
N ILE A 189 0.86 -12.62 35.18
CA ILE A 189 1.01 -12.53 33.72
C ILE A 189 2.10 -13.52 33.32
N ALA A 190 1.72 -14.74 32.93
CA ALA A 190 2.65 -15.75 32.46
C ALA A 190 2.89 -15.58 30.96
N VAL A 191 4.15 -15.65 30.53
CA VAL A 191 4.55 -15.54 29.11
C VAL A 191 5.22 -16.84 28.71
N ALA A 192 4.64 -17.56 27.75
CA ALA A 192 5.17 -18.82 27.23
C ALA A 192 5.10 -18.90 25.71
N PRO A 193 5.96 -19.70 25.03
CA PRO A 193 5.81 -19.98 23.62
C PRO A 193 4.53 -20.75 23.30
N LYS A 194 4.25 -21.81 24.04
CA LYS A 194 3.05 -22.66 23.95
C LYS A 194 2.50 -22.92 25.36
N ILE A 195 1.23 -23.28 25.45
CA ILE A 195 0.63 -23.69 26.73
C ILE A 195 1.35 -24.90 27.31
N SER A 196 1.75 -25.86 26.44
CA SER A 196 2.49 -27.06 26.82
C SER A 196 3.79 -26.80 27.56
N ASP A 197 4.36 -25.62 27.42
CA ASP A 197 5.63 -25.21 28.05
C ASP A 197 5.42 -24.72 29.52
N LEU A 198 4.18 -24.63 29.94
CA LEU A 198 3.81 -24.26 31.31
C LEU A 198 3.70 -25.50 32.21
N PRO A 199 3.94 -25.37 33.54
CA PRO A 199 3.66 -26.45 34.46
C PRO A 199 2.23 -26.97 34.38
N PRO A 200 2.01 -28.29 34.67
CA PRO A 200 0.69 -28.92 34.62
C PRO A 200 -0.39 -28.19 35.44
N ASP A 201 -0.03 -27.59 36.56
CA ASP A 201 -0.94 -26.87 37.44
C ASP A 201 -1.53 -25.61 36.74
N PHE A 202 -0.80 -24.98 35.84
CA PHE A 202 -1.27 -23.85 35.06
C PHE A 202 -2.26 -24.26 33.96
N HIS A 203 -2.12 -25.49 33.42
CA HIS A 203 -3.09 -26.08 32.49
C HIS A 203 -4.45 -26.29 33.16
N TRP A 204 -4.45 -26.77 34.41
CA TRP A 204 -5.67 -26.91 35.18
C TRP A 204 -6.36 -25.55 35.42
N LEU A 205 -5.60 -24.50 35.81
CA LEU A 205 -6.14 -23.16 36.01
C LEU A 205 -6.73 -22.53 34.72
N LEU A 206 -6.18 -22.86 33.55
CA LEU A 206 -6.74 -22.47 32.25
C LEU A 206 -8.05 -23.21 31.96
N THR A 207 -8.08 -24.52 32.23
CA THR A 207 -9.30 -25.36 32.05
C THR A 207 -10.42 -24.90 32.96
N ASP A 208 -10.11 -24.55 34.23
CA ASP A 208 -11.02 -24.02 35.24
C ASP A 208 -11.40 -22.52 35.01
N ARG A 209 -10.92 -21.93 33.89
CA ARG A 209 -11.15 -20.51 33.51
C ARG A 209 -10.69 -19.47 34.56
N ARG A 210 -9.81 -19.86 35.47
CA ARG A 210 -9.18 -18.96 36.41
C ARG A 210 -7.98 -18.20 35.84
N LEU A 211 -7.41 -18.70 34.76
CA LEU A 211 -6.46 -18.00 33.90
C LEU A 211 -7.08 -17.80 32.51
N THR A 212 -6.79 -16.64 31.88
CA THR A 212 -7.25 -16.36 30.53
C THR A 212 -6.07 -16.47 29.58
N GLU A 213 -6.21 -17.22 28.49
CA GLU A 213 -5.20 -17.22 27.42
C GLU A 213 -5.35 -16.01 26.52
N VAL A 214 -4.24 -15.34 26.27
CA VAL A 214 -4.09 -14.27 25.25
C VAL A 214 -3.08 -14.74 24.23
N ARG A 215 -3.57 -15.27 23.09
CA ARG A 215 -2.72 -15.78 22.02
C ARG A 215 -2.28 -14.65 21.11
N LEU A 216 -0.97 -14.44 20.95
CA LEU A 216 -0.40 -13.49 20.04
C LEU A 216 0.04 -14.16 18.74
N SER A 217 -0.48 -13.66 17.63
CA SER A 217 0.03 -13.93 16.28
C SER A 217 0.97 -12.81 15.82
N ASN A 218 1.61 -13.00 14.70
CA ASN A 218 2.28 -11.92 13.97
C ASN A 218 1.31 -10.76 13.71
N LEU A 219 1.84 -9.57 13.47
CA LEU A 219 1.05 -8.39 13.11
C LEU A 219 0.42 -8.61 11.73
N ASN A 220 -0.81 -8.17 11.54
CA ASN A 220 -1.35 -8.00 10.21
C ASN A 220 -0.81 -6.69 9.58
N GLU A 221 -1.12 -6.44 8.32
CA GLU A 221 -0.59 -5.28 7.59
C GLU A 221 -1.01 -3.94 8.23
N LEU A 222 -2.25 -3.84 8.70
CA LEU A 222 -2.73 -2.63 9.39
C LEU A 222 -1.97 -2.39 10.70
N GLN A 223 -1.75 -3.44 11.47
CA GLN A 223 -0.96 -3.38 12.70
C GLN A 223 0.52 -3.09 12.41
N THR A 224 1.08 -3.63 11.32
CA THR A 224 2.42 -3.31 10.84
C THR A 224 2.54 -1.83 10.52
N ARG A 225 1.55 -1.25 9.83
CA ARG A 225 1.48 0.19 9.57
C ARG A 225 1.49 1.01 10.86
N GLN A 226 0.69 0.62 11.86
CA GLN A 226 0.64 1.31 13.16
C GLN A 226 1.98 1.29 13.89
N VAL A 227 2.65 0.14 13.86
CA VAL A 227 3.98 -0.02 14.47
C VAL A 227 5.01 0.84 13.73
N LEU A 228 5.02 0.84 12.41
CA LEU A 228 5.93 1.67 11.60
C LEU A 228 5.70 3.16 11.84
N LEU A 229 4.43 3.61 11.91
CA LEU A 229 4.10 5.00 12.26
C LEU A 229 4.66 5.38 13.64
N SER A 230 4.53 4.49 14.62
CA SER A 230 5.08 4.71 15.97
C SER A 230 6.61 4.74 15.99
N LEU A 231 7.27 3.86 15.23
CA LEU A 231 8.74 3.79 15.15
C LEU A 231 9.38 4.96 14.42
N LEU A 232 8.73 5.42 13.36
CA LEU A 232 9.29 6.39 12.43
C LEU A 232 8.83 7.83 12.70
N GLY A 233 7.75 8.01 13.46
CA GLY A 233 7.23 9.33 13.87
C GLY A 233 6.61 10.17 12.74
N HIS A 234 6.56 9.63 11.52
CA HIS A 234 6.00 10.26 10.33
C HIS A 234 5.14 9.29 9.55
N ARG A 235 4.43 9.77 8.53
CA ARG A 235 3.64 8.92 7.63
C ARG A 235 4.54 7.86 6.97
N VAL A 236 3.93 6.73 6.63
CA VAL A 236 4.60 5.63 5.94
C VAL A 236 3.81 5.27 4.69
N SER A 237 4.51 5.04 3.58
CA SER A 237 3.87 4.66 2.32
C SER A 237 3.28 3.24 2.41
N ALA A 238 2.24 2.96 1.64
CA ALA A 238 1.64 1.63 1.59
C ALA A 238 2.62 0.60 1.06
N SER A 239 3.48 0.97 0.10
CA SER A 239 4.52 0.08 -0.42
C SER A 239 5.53 -0.33 0.64
N LEU A 240 5.97 0.63 1.48
CA LEU A 240 6.86 0.35 2.60
C LEU A 240 6.21 -0.64 3.57
N VAL A 241 4.95 -0.41 3.93
CA VAL A 241 4.20 -1.28 4.85
C VAL A 241 4.09 -2.69 4.26
N ALA A 242 3.63 -2.81 3.01
CA ALA A 242 3.44 -4.08 2.34
C ALA A 242 4.76 -4.84 2.19
N THR A 243 5.81 -4.17 1.71
CA THR A 243 7.13 -4.78 1.53
C THR A 243 7.71 -5.28 2.85
N TYR A 244 7.66 -4.45 3.91
CA TYR A 244 8.19 -4.86 5.21
C TYR A 244 7.35 -5.96 5.86
N HIS A 245 6.02 -5.84 5.78
CA HIS A 245 5.13 -6.88 6.29
C HIS A 245 5.42 -8.23 5.64
N HIS A 246 5.56 -8.25 4.31
CA HIS A 246 5.86 -9.46 3.56
C HIS A 246 7.26 -10.02 3.89
N THR A 247 8.28 -9.15 3.91
CA THR A 247 9.67 -9.57 4.17
C THR A 247 9.83 -10.27 5.51
N VAL A 248 9.19 -9.75 6.58
CA VAL A 248 9.35 -10.28 7.94
C VAL A 248 8.11 -11.04 8.47
N GLY A 249 7.11 -11.28 7.62
CA GLY A 249 5.88 -11.99 7.99
C GLY A 249 5.11 -11.33 9.14
N GLY A 250 5.21 -10.02 9.29
CA GLY A 250 4.59 -9.27 10.39
C GLY A 250 5.19 -9.52 11.77
N ASN A 251 6.39 -10.08 11.88
CA ASN A 251 7.07 -10.29 13.16
C ASN A 251 7.63 -8.98 13.70
N PRO A 252 7.20 -8.48 14.88
CA PRO A 252 7.61 -7.18 15.40
C PRO A 252 9.11 -7.03 15.68
N LEU A 253 9.77 -8.10 16.12
CA LEU A 253 11.20 -8.07 16.40
C LEU A 253 12.00 -7.87 15.12
N LEU A 254 11.65 -8.62 14.10
CA LEU A 254 12.29 -8.57 12.80
C LEU A 254 11.97 -7.24 12.08
N LEU A 255 10.73 -6.76 12.22
CA LEU A 255 10.33 -5.47 11.68
C LEU A 255 11.20 -4.33 12.22
N LYS A 256 11.48 -4.33 13.53
CA LYS A 256 12.37 -3.34 14.15
C LYS A 256 13.80 -3.45 13.62
N ALA A 257 14.33 -4.67 13.48
CA ALA A 257 15.65 -4.91 12.93
C ALA A 257 15.73 -4.40 11.47
N LEU A 258 14.75 -4.73 10.65
CA LEU A 258 14.67 -4.30 9.26
C LEU A 258 14.60 -2.76 9.12
N VAL A 259 13.77 -2.09 9.92
CA VAL A 259 13.71 -0.61 9.95
C VAL A 259 15.07 0.00 10.28
N THR A 260 15.76 -0.54 11.28
CA THR A 260 17.08 -0.04 11.69
C THR A 260 18.09 -0.20 10.56
N GLU A 261 18.12 -1.35 9.94
CA GLU A 261 18.98 -1.70 8.82
C GLU A 261 18.78 -0.81 7.61
N GLN A 262 17.53 -0.73 7.13
CA GLN A 262 17.21 0.05 5.93
C GLN A 262 17.38 1.57 6.16
N LYS A 263 17.36 2.01 7.42
CA LYS A 263 17.77 3.38 7.80
C LYS A 263 19.28 3.57 7.67
N LEU A 264 20.07 2.61 8.14
CA LEU A 264 21.54 2.67 8.09
C LEU A 264 22.08 2.58 6.66
N SER A 265 21.46 1.74 5.82
CA SER A 265 21.81 1.62 4.39
C SER A 265 21.38 2.83 3.55
N GLY A 266 20.53 3.72 4.10
CA GLY A 266 19.98 4.87 3.36
C GLY A 266 18.92 4.50 2.32
N ASN A 267 18.41 3.25 2.32
CA ASN A 267 17.31 2.82 1.47
C ASN A 267 15.95 3.32 1.97
N LEU A 268 15.78 3.44 3.30
CA LEU A 268 14.61 4.04 3.90
C LEU A 268 14.77 5.56 3.91
N VAL A 269 14.00 6.27 3.08
CA VAL A 269 14.08 7.73 2.88
C VAL A 269 12.82 8.44 3.33
N LEU A 270 13.00 9.64 3.87
CA LEU A 270 11.90 10.55 4.22
C LEU A 270 11.73 11.58 3.09
N SER A 271 10.63 11.48 2.34
CA SER A 271 10.25 12.42 1.29
C SER A 271 8.92 13.07 1.63
N ASP A 272 8.83 14.39 1.62
CA ASP A 272 7.63 15.20 1.96
C ASP A 272 6.89 14.71 3.24
N SER A 273 7.66 14.37 4.30
CA SER A 273 7.15 13.82 5.57
C SER A 273 6.53 12.41 5.47
N VAL A 274 6.87 11.65 4.43
CA VAL A 274 6.49 10.24 4.25
C VAL A 274 7.75 9.40 4.16
N TRP A 275 7.82 8.34 4.97
CA TRP A 275 8.83 7.31 4.83
C TRP A 275 8.49 6.38 3.68
N THR A 276 9.43 6.17 2.78
CA THR A 276 9.30 5.25 1.64
C THR A 276 10.65 4.60 1.34
N LEU A 277 10.65 3.61 0.45
CA LEU A 277 11.87 2.94 -0.01
C LEU A 277 12.38 3.59 -1.28
N ARG A 278 13.70 3.74 -1.37
CA ARG A 278 14.39 4.17 -2.60
C ARG A 278 14.48 3.01 -3.60
N ASP A 279 14.84 1.84 -3.11
CA ASP A 279 15.08 0.64 -3.90
C ASP A 279 14.46 -0.60 -3.23
N LYS A 280 14.57 -1.75 -3.85
CA LYS A 280 14.16 -3.02 -3.26
C LYS A 280 14.89 -3.26 -1.93
N VAL A 281 14.22 -3.95 -1.01
CA VAL A 281 14.84 -4.37 0.25
C VAL A 281 15.85 -5.48 -0.06
N VAL A 282 17.10 -5.21 0.25
CA VAL A 282 18.20 -6.18 0.20
C VAL A 282 18.60 -6.46 1.65
N LEU A 283 18.68 -7.73 2.02
CA LEU A 283 19.03 -8.18 3.38
C LEU A 283 20.52 -8.52 3.52
N ASP A 284 21.32 -8.25 2.50
CA ASP A 284 22.76 -8.51 2.53
C ASP A 284 23.46 -7.59 3.54
N GLY A 285 24.16 -8.20 4.50
CA GLY A 285 24.89 -7.47 5.52
C GLY A 285 24.06 -6.95 6.70
N ALA A 286 22.83 -7.40 6.83
CA ALA A 286 21.88 -7.05 7.90
C ALA A 286 22.34 -7.55 9.28
N ALA A 287 23.30 -6.90 9.92
CA ALA A 287 23.92 -7.38 11.16
C ALA A 287 22.91 -7.82 12.23
N SER A 288 21.81 -7.08 12.40
CA SER A 288 20.77 -7.41 13.39
C SER A 288 19.95 -8.64 13.03
N LEU A 289 19.62 -8.83 11.73
CA LEU A 289 18.90 -10.00 11.24
C LEU A 289 19.85 -11.20 11.16
N ASP A 290 21.08 -10.98 10.73
CA ASP A 290 22.14 -11.96 10.65
C ASP A 290 22.37 -12.63 12.02
N ASP A 291 22.51 -11.87 13.10
CA ASP A 291 22.67 -12.38 14.45
C ASP A 291 21.48 -13.25 14.91
N ILE A 292 20.26 -12.84 14.59
CA ILE A 292 19.05 -13.60 14.91
C ILE A 292 19.05 -14.94 14.17
N VAL A 293 19.35 -14.93 12.87
CA VAL A 293 19.37 -16.15 12.05
C VAL A 293 20.56 -17.04 12.47
N ARG A 294 21.76 -16.50 12.70
CA ARG A 294 22.93 -17.26 13.18
C ARG A 294 22.65 -17.94 14.51
N SER A 295 22.00 -17.28 15.45
CA SER A 295 21.63 -17.86 16.74
C SER A 295 20.66 -19.05 16.59
N ARG A 296 19.81 -19.06 15.56
CA ARG A 296 18.93 -20.18 15.26
C ARG A 296 19.69 -21.26 14.51
N TRP A 297 20.42 -20.90 13.46
CA TRP A 297 21.23 -21.77 12.64
C TRP A 297 22.19 -22.65 13.44
N SER A 298 22.83 -22.10 14.48
CA SER A 298 23.78 -22.84 15.31
C SER A 298 23.16 -24.01 16.08
N ARG A 299 21.83 -24.07 16.20
CA ARG A 299 21.09 -25.10 16.92
C ARG A 299 20.53 -26.19 16.02
N GLU A 300 20.49 -25.97 14.72
CA GLU A 300 19.96 -26.90 13.74
C GLU A 300 20.99 -28.01 13.43
N THR A 301 20.49 -29.19 13.07
CA THR A 301 21.33 -30.32 12.64
C THR A 301 22.02 -30.02 11.30
N PRO A 302 23.10 -30.72 10.96
CA PRO A 302 23.72 -30.54 9.63
C PRO A 302 22.75 -30.81 8.47
N GLU A 303 21.93 -31.84 8.56
CA GLU A 303 20.95 -32.19 7.53
C GLU A 303 19.87 -31.10 7.41
N THR A 304 19.33 -30.60 8.52
CA THR A 304 18.36 -29.49 8.55
C THR A 304 18.96 -28.26 7.88
N ARG A 305 20.24 -27.96 8.14
CA ARG A 305 20.92 -26.81 7.50
C ARG A 305 21.02 -26.97 5.99
N GLU A 306 21.31 -28.16 5.49
CA GLU A 306 21.39 -28.40 4.05
C GLU A 306 20.03 -28.19 3.36
N VAL A 307 18.94 -28.65 3.97
CA VAL A 307 17.58 -28.41 3.46
C VAL A 307 17.27 -26.91 3.46
N ILE A 308 17.64 -26.17 4.52
CA ILE A 308 17.46 -24.72 4.55
C ILE A 308 18.29 -24.04 3.44
N GLU A 309 19.56 -24.43 3.24
CA GLU A 309 20.41 -23.91 2.16
C GLU A 309 19.79 -24.14 0.78
N MET A 310 19.27 -25.35 0.53
CA MET A 310 18.60 -25.70 -0.70
C MET A 310 17.38 -24.80 -0.95
N LEU A 311 16.49 -24.71 0.03
CA LEU A 311 15.28 -23.90 -0.08
C LEU A 311 15.58 -22.40 -0.09
N SER A 312 16.70 -21.96 0.48
CA SER A 312 17.17 -20.57 0.38
C SER A 312 17.53 -20.18 -1.05
N CYS A 313 18.12 -21.11 -1.81
CA CYS A 313 18.48 -20.90 -3.21
C CYS A 313 17.29 -21.13 -4.16
N ALA A 314 16.59 -22.25 -4.02
CA ALA A 314 15.50 -22.65 -4.90
C ALA A 314 14.16 -21.95 -4.58
N ARG A 315 14.03 -21.33 -3.40
CA ARG A 315 12.82 -20.74 -2.79
C ARG A 315 11.72 -21.76 -2.49
N ARG A 316 11.42 -22.68 -3.39
CA ARG A 316 10.52 -23.81 -3.21
C ARG A 316 11.02 -25.01 -4.01
N VAL A 317 10.73 -26.18 -3.54
CA VAL A 317 11.08 -27.46 -4.20
C VAL A 317 9.89 -28.40 -4.03
N GLU A 318 9.59 -29.22 -5.04
CA GLU A 318 8.55 -30.25 -4.95
C GLU A 318 8.90 -31.28 -3.86
N LEU A 319 7.92 -31.63 -3.03
CA LEU A 319 8.11 -32.54 -1.88
C LEU A 319 8.78 -33.86 -2.29
N GLY A 320 8.31 -34.47 -3.42
CA GLY A 320 8.90 -35.70 -3.92
C GLY A 320 10.38 -35.57 -4.29
N ARG A 321 10.75 -34.42 -4.87
CA ARG A 321 12.14 -34.14 -5.24
C ARG A 321 13.01 -33.82 -4.01
N LEU A 322 12.44 -33.08 -3.04
CA LEU A 322 13.14 -32.76 -1.79
C LEU A 322 13.44 -34.02 -0.98
N THR A 323 12.46 -34.93 -0.86
CA THR A 323 12.61 -36.23 -0.14
C THR A 323 13.48 -37.27 -0.88
N ALA A 324 13.68 -37.08 -2.18
CA ALA A 324 14.69 -37.86 -2.94
C ALA A 324 16.12 -37.39 -2.69
N LEU A 325 16.32 -36.13 -2.33
CA LEU A 325 17.64 -35.56 -2.03
C LEU A 325 18.00 -35.67 -0.55
N TYR A 326 17.00 -35.56 0.33
CA TYR A 326 17.15 -35.56 1.79
C TYR A 326 16.20 -36.57 2.43
N SER A 327 16.52 -37.00 3.68
CA SER A 327 15.65 -37.95 4.40
C SER A 327 14.23 -37.39 4.60
N ALA A 328 13.23 -38.23 4.36
CA ALA A 328 11.84 -37.90 4.62
C ALA A 328 11.58 -37.55 6.10
N ASP A 329 12.29 -38.20 7.03
CA ASP A 329 12.17 -37.92 8.46
C ASP A 329 12.64 -36.52 8.80
N VAL A 330 13.75 -36.04 8.19
CA VAL A 330 14.24 -34.67 8.37
C VAL A 330 13.21 -33.65 7.87
N VAL A 331 12.61 -33.90 6.73
CA VAL A 331 11.58 -33.00 6.17
C VAL A 331 10.33 -32.95 7.07
N ALA A 332 9.89 -34.11 7.58
CA ALA A 332 8.78 -34.21 8.51
C ALA A 332 9.07 -33.52 9.85
N ASP A 333 10.25 -33.73 10.43
CA ASP A 333 10.68 -33.05 11.67
C ASP A 333 10.72 -31.51 11.49
N MET A 334 11.15 -31.03 10.33
CA MET A 334 11.18 -29.61 10.01
C MET A 334 9.76 -29.03 9.82
N GLU A 335 8.84 -29.80 9.25
CA GLU A 335 7.44 -29.41 9.13
C GLU A 335 6.78 -29.32 10.53
N ASP A 336 6.96 -30.33 11.37
CA ASP A 336 6.46 -30.35 12.76
C ASP A 336 7.04 -29.22 13.61
N ALA A 337 8.32 -28.90 13.40
CA ALA A 337 8.97 -27.75 14.01
C ALA A 337 8.49 -26.41 13.47
N GLY A 338 7.66 -26.42 12.41
CA GLY A 338 7.12 -25.21 11.77
C GLY A 338 8.15 -24.40 11.01
N LEU A 339 9.22 -25.04 10.52
CA LEU A 339 10.26 -24.43 9.68
C LEU A 339 9.82 -24.40 8.23
N LEU A 340 9.07 -25.41 7.79
CA LEU A 340 8.60 -25.59 6.45
C LEU A 340 7.11 -25.28 6.33
N GLU A 341 6.71 -24.91 5.14
CA GLU A 341 5.34 -24.79 4.69
C GLU A 341 5.20 -25.64 3.42
N ILE A 342 4.22 -26.54 3.43
CA ILE A 342 3.89 -27.39 2.28
C ILE A 342 2.54 -26.95 1.78
N ASP A 343 2.42 -26.63 0.50
CA ASP A 343 1.16 -26.23 -0.09
C ASP A 343 0.26 -27.44 -0.42
N ASP A 344 -1.04 -27.18 -0.58
CA ASP A 344 -2.05 -28.19 -0.89
C ASP A 344 -2.19 -28.44 -2.42
N SER A 345 -1.26 -27.93 -3.25
CA SER A 345 -1.28 -28.16 -4.70
C SER A 345 -0.95 -29.61 -5.05
N ASP A 346 -1.27 -30.03 -6.27
CA ASP A 346 -0.97 -31.39 -6.78
C ASP A 346 0.54 -31.73 -6.70
N HIS A 347 1.40 -30.70 -6.81
CA HIS A 347 2.86 -30.85 -6.74
C HIS A 347 3.42 -30.81 -5.33
N ARG A 348 2.63 -30.37 -4.32
CA ARG A 348 3.05 -30.26 -2.91
C ARG A 348 4.38 -29.53 -2.76
N TRP A 349 4.39 -28.23 -3.08
CA TRP A 349 5.60 -27.42 -2.98
C TRP A 349 6.00 -27.17 -1.53
N VAL A 350 7.27 -27.36 -1.25
CA VAL A 350 7.88 -27.11 0.07
C VAL A 350 8.68 -25.81 0.01
N SER A 351 8.42 -24.92 0.95
CA SER A 351 9.16 -23.65 1.09
C SER A 351 9.47 -23.37 2.56
N LEU A 352 10.38 -22.45 2.82
CA LEU A 352 10.64 -21.96 4.17
C LEU A 352 9.47 -21.08 4.64
N ARG A 353 8.87 -21.41 5.78
CA ARG A 353 7.78 -20.61 6.37
C ARG A 353 8.21 -19.18 6.66
N GLU A 354 9.43 -18.99 7.13
CA GLU A 354 10.02 -17.68 7.42
C GLU A 354 10.98 -17.29 6.29
N LYS A 355 10.46 -16.63 5.25
CA LYS A 355 11.20 -16.29 4.02
C LYS A 355 12.50 -15.52 4.26
N TYR A 356 12.54 -14.64 5.30
CA TYR A 356 13.74 -13.89 5.64
C TYR A 356 14.93 -14.78 6.02
N ILE A 357 14.69 -15.98 6.59
CA ILE A 357 15.75 -16.95 6.90
C ILE A 357 16.45 -17.35 5.61
N GLY A 358 15.66 -17.66 4.57
CA GLY A 358 16.18 -18.01 3.27
C GLY A 358 17.03 -16.93 2.64
N GLU A 359 16.59 -15.66 2.71
CA GLU A 359 17.35 -14.54 2.15
C GLU A 359 18.69 -14.34 2.89
N VAL A 360 18.66 -14.36 4.24
CA VAL A 360 19.88 -14.22 5.04
C VAL A 360 20.84 -15.39 4.86
N VAL A 361 20.36 -16.66 4.88
CA VAL A 361 21.20 -17.84 4.65
C VAL A 361 21.79 -17.81 3.26
N ARG A 362 21.01 -17.44 2.22
CA ARG A 362 21.48 -17.30 0.84
C ARG A 362 22.68 -16.35 0.75
N SER A 363 22.67 -15.22 1.49
CA SER A 363 23.77 -14.26 1.50
C SER A 363 25.07 -14.84 2.05
N TRP A 364 25.03 -15.88 2.92
CA TRP A 364 26.22 -16.54 3.45
C TRP A 364 26.85 -17.57 2.52
N LEU A 365 26.07 -18.08 1.56
CA LEU A 365 26.51 -19.18 0.71
C LEU A 365 27.53 -18.70 -0.33
N SER A 366 28.66 -19.38 -0.38
CA SER A 366 29.65 -19.15 -1.44
C SER A 366 29.11 -19.57 -2.80
N ILE A 367 29.64 -18.97 -3.87
CA ILE A 367 29.30 -19.35 -5.26
C ILE A 367 29.51 -20.87 -5.48
N ALA A 368 30.58 -21.45 -4.91
CA ALA A 368 30.85 -22.89 -5.03
C ALA A 368 29.71 -23.73 -4.38
N ARG A 369 29.24 -23.35 -3.19
CA ARG A 369 28.15 -24.06 -2.51
C ARG A 369 26.83 -23.90 -3.27
N ARG A 370 26.53 -22.72 -3.77
CA ARG A 370 25.34 -22.48 -4.61
C ARG A 370 25.36 -23.33 -5.89
N ARG A 371 26.53 -23.49 -6.53
CA ARG A 371 26.71 -24.38 -7.69
C ARG A 371 26.49 -25.83 -7.33
N GLU A 372 27.05 -26.30 -6.22
CA GLU A 372 26.87 -27.67 -5.73
C GLU A 372 25.38 -27.99 -5.50
N LEU A 373 24.66 -27.13 -4.75
CA LEU A 373 23.24 -27.27 -4.49
C LEU A 373 22.42 -27.28 -5.80
N ARG A 374 22.75 -26.38 -6.74
CA ARG A 374 22.09 -26.33 -8.05
C ARG A 374 22.31 -27.62 -8.84
N SER A 375 23.52 -28.14 -8.89
CA SER A 375 23.83 -29.38 -9.58
C SER A 375 23.11 -30.58 -8.94
N GLY A 376 23.03 -30.61 -7.61
CA GLY A 376 22.27 -31.64 -6.87
C GLY A 376 20.79 -31.62 -7.21
N LEU A 377 20.17 -30.42 -7.24
CA LEU A 377 18.77 -30.28 -7.56
C LEU A 377 18.45 -30.68 -9.01
N LEU A 378 19.28 -30.28 -9.97
CA LEU A 378 19.01 -30.46 -11.40
C LEU A 378 19.27 -31.90 -11.89
N GLY A 379 20.19 -32.64 -11.26
CA GLY A 379 20.57 -33.97 -11.76
C GLY A 379 21.11 -33.95 -13.18
N GLY A 380 21.55 -32.77 -13.69
CA GLY A 380 22.14 -32.60 -15.01
C GLY A 380 21.22 -32.18 -16.14
N THR A 381 19.91 -31.99 -15.88
CA THR A 381 18.92 -31.54 -16.89
C THR A 381 18.37 -30.19 -16.51
N GLU A 382 18.42 -29.20 -17.42
CA GLU A 382 17.74 -27.91 -17.21
C GLU A 382 16.21 -28.09 -17.29
N PRO A 383 15.44 -27.39 -16.46
CA PRO A 383 13.98 -27.43 -16.50
C PRO A 383 13.45 -26.74 -17.77
N GLU A 384 12.34 -27.25 -18.28
CA GLU A 384 11.62 -26.58 -19.38
C GLU A 384 10.88 -25.34 -18.85
N PRO A 385 11.09 -24.16 -19.46
CA PRO A 385 10.46 -22.92 -18.96
C PRO A 385 8.91 -22.98 -18.90
N ALA A 386 8.30 -23.71 -19.82
CA ALA A 386 6.85 -23.84 -19.92
C ALA A 386 6.21 -24.63 -18.75
N GLU A 387 7.01 -25.43 -18.03
CA GLU A 387 6.57 -26.21 -16.89
C GLU A 387 6.76 -25.49 -15.55
N MET A 388 7.45 -24.34 -15.57
CA MET A 388 7.78 -23.56 -14.39
C MET A 388 6.73 -22.45 -14.12
N ALA A 389 6.37 -22.24 -12.86
CA ALA A 389 5.64 -21.05 -12.49
C ALA A 389 6.56 -19.81 -12.53
N VAL A 390 5.97 -18.63 -12.73
CA VAL A 390 6.70 -17.36 -12.93
C VAL A 390 7.69 -17.06 -11.80
N ASP A 391 7.31 -17.26 -10.57
CA ASP A 391 8.14 -17.03 -9.37
C ASP A 391 9.28 -18.07 -9.25
N GLU A 392 9.03 -19.30 -9.65
CA GLU A 392 10.01 -20.39 -9.69
C GLU A 392 11.06 -20.13 -10.78
N LEU A 393 10.61 -19.76 -11.97
CA LEU A 393 11.47 -19.39 -13.09
C LEU A 393 12.39 -18.23 -12.72
N MET A 394 11.85 -17.19 -12.08
CA MET A 394 12.64 -16.05 -11.61
C MET A 394 13.65 -16.43 -10.52
N ALA A 395 13.26 -17.29 -9.57
CA ALA A 395 14.16 -17.78 -8.55
C ALA A 395 15.31 -18.61 -9.16
N PHE A 396 14.97 -19.49 -10.10
CA PHE A 396 15.93 -20.31 -10.82
C PHE A 396 16.91 -19.48 -11.67
N ALA A 397 16.38 -18.52 -12.43
CA ALA A 397 17.20 -17.64 -13.26
C ALA A 397 18.14 -16.77 -12.40
N ALA A 398 17.66 -16.21 -11.30
CA ALA A 398 18.49 -15.47 -10.35
C ALA A 398 19.57 -16.35 -9.72
N TRP A 399 19.22 -17.56 -9.30
CA TRP A 399 20.20 -18.52 -8.75
C TRP A 399 21.27 -18.91 -9.76
N THR A 400 20.86 -19.15 -11.02
CA THR A 400 21.79 -19.47 -12.10
C THR A 400 22.75 -18.32 -12.39
N HIS A 401 22.24 -17.10 -12.41
CA HIS A 401 23.06 -15.88 -12.57
C HIS A 401 24.04 -15.70 -11.40
N GLU A 402 23.62 -15.90 -10.17
CA GLU A 402 24.48 -15.84 -8.97
C GLU A 402 25.55 -16.94 -8.95
N CYS A 403 25.31 -18.06 -9.63
CA CYS A 403 26.31 -19.10 -9.84
C CYS A 403 27.29 -18.76 -10.95
N GLU A 404 27.18 -17.61 -11.63
CA GLU A 404 27.93 -17.28 -12.85
C GLU A 404 27.81 -18.41 -13.92
N ALA A 405 26.65 -19.05 -13.97
CA ALA A 405 26.35 -20.08 -14.95
C ALA A 405 25.56 -19.50 -16.12
N GLU A 406 25.74 -20.05 -17.31
CA GLU A 406 24.96 -19.62 -18.47
C GLU A 406 23.55 -20.20 -18.41
N LEU A 407 22.55 -19.37 -18.75
CA LEU A 407 21.19 -19.79 -19.02
C LEU A 407 21.07 -20.19 -20.48
N SER A 408 20.29 -21.22 -20.78
CA SER A 408 19.91 -21.49 -22.16
C SER A 408 19.13 -20.32 -22.76
N PRO A 409 19.21 -20.05 -24.08
CA PRO A 409 18.46 -18.94 -24.68
C PRO A 409 16.96 -18.95 -24.37
N ALA A 410 16.35 -20.13 -24.34
CA ALA A 410 14.94 -20.30 -24.02
C ALA A 410 14.61 -19.87 -22.57
N LEU A 411 15.45 -20.27 -21.61
CA LEU A 411 15.30 -19.86 -20.20
C LEU A 411 15.57 -18.37 -20.00
N ALA A 412 16.58 -17.81 -20.68
CA ALA A 412 16.88 -16.38 -20.61
C ALA A 412 15.72 -15.53 -21.15
N LEU A 413 15.11 -15.95 -22.28
CA LEU A 413 13.92 -15.28 -22.82
C LEU A 413 12.73 -15.37 -21.86
N ALA A 414 12.44 -16.58 -21.36
CA ALA A 414 11.34 -16.78 -20.42
C ALA A 414 11.54 -15.99 -19.11
N ALA A 415 12.79 -15.91 -18.62
CA ALA A 415 13.12 -15.10 -17.44
C ALA A 415 12.96 -13.59 -17.72
N ALA A 416 13.32 -13.12 -18.91
CA ALA A 416 13.09 -11.73 -19.31
C ALA A 416 11.59 -11.41 -19.38
N GLU A 417 10.78 -12.30 -19.93
CA GLU A 417 9.33 -12.17 -19.97
C GLU A 417 8.72 -12.16 -18.55
N ALA A 418 9.11 -13.11 -17.71
CA ALA A 418 8.67 -13.19 -16.32
C ALA A 418 9.06 -11.94 -15.53
N ALA A 419 10.25 -11.41 -15.73
CA ALA A 419 10.70 -10.18 -15.09
C ALA A 419 9.86 -8.95 -15.52
N VAL A 420 9.50 -8.86 -16.82
CA VAL A 420 8.56 -7.82 -17.29
C VAL A 420 7.20 -7.97 -16.63
N GLN A 421 6.67 -9.17 -16.50
CA GLN A 421 5.36 -9.44 -15.86
C GLN A 421 5.39 -9.09 -14.37
N LEU A 422 6.52 -9.28 -13.69
CA LEU A 422 6.72 -8.95 -12.28
C LEU A 422 7.15 -7.51 -12.03
N PHE A 423 7.16 -6.65 -13.05
CA PHE A 423 7.63 -5.26 -12.98
C PHE A 423 9.05 -5.14 -12.41
N ASP A 424 9.93 -6.03 -12.88
CA ASP A 424 11.35 -6.01 -12.57
C ASP A 424 12.18 -5.69 -13.82
N PRO A 425 12.16 -4.42 -14.28
CA PRO A 425 12.76 -4.03 -15.54
C PRO A 425 14.29 -4.24 -15.58
N HIS A 426 14.96 -4.16 -14.43
CA HIS A 426 16.41 -4.36 -14.38
C HIS A 426 16.81 -5.80 -14.65
N PHE A 427 16.10 -6.76 -14.05
CA PHE A 427 16.31 -8.18 -14.37
C PHE A 427 15.86 -8.50 -15.79
N ALA A 428 14.75 -7.93 -16.27
CA ALA A 428 14.31 -8.12 -17.64
C ALA A 428 15.38 -7.69 -18.65
N LEU A 429 16.00 -6.52 -18.45
CA LEU A 429 17.12 -6.06 -19.28
C LEU A 429 18.32 -6.98 -19.17
N SER A 430 18.69 -7.39 -17.94
CA SER A 430 19.86 -8.27 -17.72
C SER A 430 19.71 -9.60 -18.44
N TYR A 431 18.53 -10.25 -18.36
CA TYR A 431 18.31 -11.53 -19.04
C TYR A 431 18.18 -11.37 -20.57
N ALA A 432 17.54 -10.31 -21.04
CA ALA A 432 17.45 -10.04 -22.48
C ALA A 432 18.83 -9.74 -23.11
N ASP A 433 19.73 -9.09 -22.36
CA ASP A 433 21.11 -8.81 -22.80
C ASP A 433 22.02 -10.03 -22.85
N MET A 434 21.64 -11.17 -22.23
CA MET A 434 22.36 -12.44 -22.34
C MET A 434 22.19 -13.08 -23.73
N LEU A 435 21.13 -12.74 -24.46
CA LEU A 435 20.80 -13.32 -25.75
C LEU A 435 21.60 -12.67 -26.86
N LYS A 436 22.22 -13.52 -27.70
CA LYS A 436 23.05 -13.08 -28.83
C LYS A 436 22.16 -12.91 -30.06
N ARG A 437 22.55 -12.03 -30.97
CA ARG A 437 21.82 -11.76 -32.23
C ARG A 437 21.66 -13.00 -33.11
N THR A 438 22.49 -14.01 -32.90
CA THR A 438 22.42 -15.31 -33.61
C THR A 438 21.36 -16.26 -33.02
N ASP A 439 20.87 -15.99 -31.82
CA ASP A 439 19.92 -16.85 -31.16
C ASP A 439 18.50 -16.59 -31.71
N ARG A 440 17.71 -17.63 -31.81
CA ARG A 440 16.33 -17.55 -32.30
C ARG A 440 15.44 -16.67 -31.39
N GLU A 441 15.79 -16.65 -30.14
CA GLU A 441 15.13 -15.93 -29.05
C GLU A 441 15.46 -14.43 -29.01
N TRP A 442 16.41 -13.96 -29.83
CA TRP A 442 16.90 -12.58 -29.78
C TRP A 442 15.81 -11.55 -30.17
N VAL A 443 15.03 -11.79 -31.22
CA VAL A 443 13.96 -10.87 -31.63
C VAL A 443 12.87 -10.74 -30.55
N PRO A 444 12.31 -11.82 -29.97
CA PRO A 444 11.43 -11.74 -28.82
C PRO A 444 12.04 -11.00 -27.63
N ALA A 445 13.34 -11.19 -27.38
CA ALA A 445 14.03 -10.51 -26.26
C ALA A 445 14.07 -8.99 -26.43
N GLN A 446 14.25 -8.48 -27.68
CA GLN A 446 14.18 -7.03 -27.92
C GLN A 446 12.79 -6.43 -27.56
N ARG A 447 11.74 -7.19 -27.74
CA ARG A 447 10.38 -6.81 -27.34
C ARG A 447 10.26 -6.70 -25.81
N HIS A 448 10.78 -7.67 -25.06
CA HIS A 448 10.77 -7.61 -23.59
C HIS A 448 11.71 -6.52 -23.08
N LYS A 449 12.83 -6.28 -23.76
CA LYS A 449 13.73 -5.15 -23.47
C LYS A 449 13.03 -3.81 -23.66
N ALA A 450 12.25 -3.65 -24.74
CA ALA A 450 11.45 -2.46 -24.97
C ALA A 450 10.37 -2.27 -23.88
N ALA A 451 9.69 -3.35 -23.46
CA ALA A 451 8.73 -3.31 -22.37
C ALA A 451 9.39 -2.89 -21.05
N ALA A 452 10.58 -3.42 -20.74
CA ALA A 452 11.34 -3.04 -19.55
C ALA A 452 11.75 -1.55 -19.58
N TYR A 453 12.21 -1.04 -20.73
CA TYR A 453 12.49 0.39 -20.88
C TYR A 453 11.23 1.26 -20.70
N LEU A 454 10.06 0.82 -21.15
CA LEU A 454 8.82 1.53 -20.89
C LEU A 454 8.47 1.55 -19.40
N GLN A 455 8.70 0.45 -18.68
CA GLN A 455 8.53 0.41 -17.23
C GLN A 455 9.46 1.37 -16.49
N LEU A 456 10.66 1.59 -17.03
CA LEU A 456 11.63 2.61 -16.55
C LEU A 456 11.32 4.03 -17.02
N ASN A 457 10.21 4.24 -17.74
CA ASN A 457 9.86 5.52 -18.34
C ASN A 457 10.89 6.05 -19.36
N LEU A 458 11.48 5.17 -20.13
CA LEU A 458 12.53 5.42 -21.13
C LEU A 458 12.04 5.04 -22.55
N PRO A 459 11.01 5.74 -23.11
CA PRO A 459 10.39 5.34 -24.37
C PRO A 459 11.33 5.46 -25.59
N VAL A 460 12.34 6.35 -25.53
CA VAL A 460 13.32 6.48 -26.61
C VAL A 460 14.19 5.24 -26.70
N GLN A 461 14.68 4.74 -25.55
CA GLN A 461 15.46 3.50 -25.47
C GLN A 461 14.60 2.29 -25.86
N ALA A 462 13.33 2.27 -25.45
CA ALA A 462 12.37 1.24 -25.86
C ALA A 462 12.21 1.20 -27.38
N LEU A 463 12.04 2.34 -28.03
CA LEU A 463 11.95 2.41 -29.50
C LEU A 463 13.26 1.97 -30.17
N SER A 464 14.40 2.41 -29.63
CA SER A 464 15.73 2.04 -30.13
C SER A 464 15.95 0.52 -30.12
N ALA A 465 15.52 -0.18 -29.04
CA ALA A 465 15.61 -1.64 -28.97
C ALA A 465 14.79 -2.34 -30.08
N LEU A 466 13.61 -1.81 -30.40
CA LEU A 466 12.78 -2.36 -31.48
C LEU A 466 13.26 -1.96 -32.87
N ASP A 467 13.87 -0.79 -33.03
CA ASP A 467 14.46 -0.33 -34.30
C ASP A 467 15.80 -1.02 -34.62
N ASP A 468 16.44 -1.64 -33.62
CA ASP A 468 17.65 -2.46 -33.83
C ASP A 468 17.36 -3.77 -34.57
N ILE A 469 16.10 -4.22 -34.60
CA ILE A 469 15.65 -5.38 -35.35
C ILE A 469 15.67 -5.02 -36.84
N SER A 470 16.57 -5.63 -37.60
CA SER A 470 16.66 -5.41 -39.05
C SER A 470 15.50 -6.07 -39.80
N GLN A 471 15.18 -5.55 -41.02
CA GLN A 471 14.12 -6.11 -41.82
C GLN A 471 14.30 -7.62 -42.16
N PRO A 472 15.52 -8.15 -42.48
CA PRO A 472 15.73 -9.57 -42.69
C PRO A 472 15.43 -10.40 -41.42
N GLU A 473 15.77 -9.91 -40.23
CA GLU A 473 15.46 -10.59 -38.97
C GLU A 473 13.95 -10.60 -38.71
N LEU A 474 13.28 -9.48 -38.97
CA LEU A 474 11.82 -9.37 -38.86
C LEU A 474 11.10 -10.26 -39.89
N ASP A 475 11.71 -10.49 -41.05
CA ASP A 475 11.17 -11.40 -42.09
C ASP A 475 11.40 -12.87 -41.75
N SER A 476 12.40 -13.18 -40.92
CA SER A 476 12.74 -14.55 -40.51
C SER A 476 11.85 -15.10 -39.38
N VAL A 477 11.22 -14.23 -38.58
CA VAL A 477 10.33 -14.66 -37.48
C VAL A 477 8.94 -15.03 -38.00
N GLY A 478 8.22 -15.85 -37.21
CA GLY A 478 6.85 -16.22 -37.54
C GLY A 478 5.88 -15.04 -37.48
N VAL A 479 4.72 -15.21 -38.14
CA VAL A 479 3.69 -14.16 -38.24
C VAL A 479 3.18 -13.63 -36.89
N GLU A 480 3.15 -14.49 -35.89
CA GLU A 480 2.74 -14.11 -34.53
C GLU A 480 3.78 -13.18 -33.86
N GLU A 481 5.07 -13.55 -33.92
CA GLU A 481 6.11 -12.71 -33.33
C GLU A 481 6.27 -11.39 -34.08
N TYR A 482 6.13 -11.42 -35.42
CA TYR A 482 6.04 -10.20 -36.23
C TYR A 482 4.93 -9.25 -35.69
N ALA A 483 3.72 -9.79 -35.48
CA ALA A 483 2.61 -9.00 -34.97
C ALA A 483 2.88 -8.45 -33.56
N HIS A 484 3.53 -9.22 -32.70
CA HIS A 484 3.93 -8.78 -31.36
C HIS A 484 4.97 -7.66 -31.40
N VAL A 485 5.97 -7.73 -32.28
CA VAL A 485 6.95 -6.65 -32.47
C VAL A 485 6.29 -5.37 -32.97
N VAL A 486 5.38 -5.48 -33.96
CA VAL A 486 4.61 -4.32 -34.46
C VAL A 486 3.75 -3.71 -33.36
N ALA A 487 3.07 -4.54 -32.57
CA ALA A 487 2.24 -4.08 -31.45
C ALA A 487 3.08 -3.38 -30.37
N ALA A 488 4.23 -3.98 -30.02
CA ALA A 488 5.15 -3.35 -29.05
C ALA A 488 5.67 -2.00 -29.57
N LYS A 489 6.03 -1.92 -30.87
CA LYS A 489 6.46 -0.67 -31.48
C LYS A 489 5.35 0.38 -31.48
N ALA A 490 4.13 0.02 -31.84
CA ALA A 490 2.98 0.91 -31.75
C ALA A 490 2.77 1.42 -30.33
N GLN A 491 2.82 0.52 -29.32
CA GLN A 491 2.67 0.87 -27.92
C GLN A 491 3.74 1.86 -27.42
N VAL A 492 5.02 1.67 -27.80
CA VAL A 492 6.11 2.58 -27.47
C VAL A 492 5.90 3.95 -28.12
N MET A 493 5.50 3.97 -29.41
CA MET A 493 5.29 5.19 -30.17
C MET A 493 4.14 6.05 -29.61
N LEU A 494 3.17 5.48 -28.88
CA LEU A 494 2.13 6.24 -28.18
C LEU A 494 2.72 7.31 -27.23
N TRP A 495 3.86 6.98 -26.60
CA TRP A 495 4.50 7.85 -25.61
C TRP A 495 5.45 8.90 -26.24
N LEU A 496 5.70 8.80 -27.54
CA LEU A 496 6.57 9.70 -28.28
C LEU A 496 5.74 10.59 -29.21
N PRO A 497 5.53 11.89 -28.88
CA PRO A 497 4.63 12.76 -29.67
C PRO A 497 4.97 12.83 -31.16
N GLU A 498 6.26 12.84 -31.51
CA GLU A 498 6.76 12.91 -32.88
C GLU A 498 6.56 11.61 -33.68
N GLN A 499 6.37 10.48 -33.00
CA GLN A 499 6.20 9.16 -33.60
C GLN A 499 4.75 8.69 -33.63
N ALA A 500 3.90 9.17 -32.73
CA ALA A 500 2.52 8.70 -32.56
C ALA A 500 1.70 8.82 -33.88
N GLY A 501 1.91 9.87 -34.66
CA GLY A 501 1.24 10.06 -35.95
C GLY A 501 1.62 9.02 -37.03
N LYS A 502 2.67 8.24 -36.84
CA LYS A 502 3.11 7.18 -37.77
C LYS A 502 2.47 5.81 -37.47
N ILE A 503 1.80 5.66 -36.33
CA ILE A 503 1.19 4.38 -35.91
C ILE A 503 0.16 3.87 -36.94
N PRO A 504 -0.78 4.68 -37.50
CA PRO A 504 -1.73 4.18 -38.48
C PRO A 504 -1.06 3.56 -39.71
N ALA A 505 0.01 4.20 -40.22
CA ALA A 505 0.76 3.67 -41.36
C ALA A 505 1.50 2.36 -41.04
N LEU A 506 2.07 2.27 -39.82
CA LEU A 506 2.72 1.05 -39.32
C LEU A 506 1.73 -0.13 -39.26
N LEU A 507 0.54 0.11 -38.69
CA LEU A 507 -0.49 -0.92 -38.54
C LEU A 507 -1.12 -1.31 -39.89
N ALA A 508 -1.30 -0.36 -40.82
CA ALA A 508 -1.79 -0.63 -42.17
C ALA A 508 -0.80 -1.55 -42.93
N ALA A 509 0.49 -1.22 -42.92
CA ALA A 509 1.51 -2.04 -43.56
C ALA A 509 1.59 -3.46 -42.94
N ALA A 510 1.44 -3.55 -41.60
CA ALA A 510 1.39 -4.84 -40.92
C ALA A 510 0.15 -5.65 -41.35
N LYS A 511 -1.00 -5.04 -41.43
CA LYS A 511 -2.23 -5.69 -41.93
C LYS A 511 -2.07 -6.24 -43.33
N GLU A 512 -1.59 -5.42 -44.29
CA GLU A 512 -1.33 -5.88 -45.67
C GLU A 512 -0.41 -7.10 -45.73
N ARG A 513 0.65 -7.09 -44.91
CA ARG A 513 1.57 -8.24 -44.85
C ARG A 513 0.90 -9.50 -44.28
N LEU A 514 0.07 -9.37 -43.23
CA LEU A 514 -0.65 -10.48 -42.63
C LEU A 514 -1.76 -11.01 -43.56
N ASP A 515 -2.45 -10.15 -44.25
CA ASP A 515 -3.47 -10.53 -45.24
C ASP A 515 -2.84 -11.32 -46.40
N ALA A 516 -1.65 -10.92 -46.89
CA ALA A 516 -0.89 -11.67 -47.89
C ALA A 516 -0.43 -13.05 -47.33
N ALA A 517 -0.04 -13.13 -46.07
CA ALA A 517 0.37 -14.37 -45.42
C ALA A 517 -0.79 -15.35 -45.19
N THR A 518 -2.00 -14.88 -44.93
CA THR A 518 -3.20 -15.72 -44.71
C THR A 518 -3.58 -16.50 -45.99
N GLY A 519 -3.31 -15.95 -47.17
CA GLY A 519 -3.55 -16.63 -48.45
C GLY A 519 -2.62 -17.82 -48.72
N HIS A 520 -1.51 -17.93 -48.00
CA HIS A 520 -0.45 -18.96 -48.25
C HIS A 520 -0.12 -19.77 -47.00
N ALA A 521 -0.79 -19.55 -45.84
CA ALA A 521 -0.35 -20.12 -44.57
C ALA A 521 -0.74 -21.59 -44.40
N THR A 522 0.21 -22.36 -43.94
CA THR A 522 0.05 -23.74 -43.45
C THR A 522 -0.71 -23.77 -42.10
N TRP A 523 -0.81 -22.60 -41.43
CA TRP A 523 -1.41 -22.44 -40.08
C TRP A 523 -2.33 -21.21 -40.04
N PRO A 524 -3.54 -21.28 -40.65
CA PRO A 524 -4.43 -20.13 -40.79
C PRO A 524 -4.83 -19.50 -39.41
N HIS A 525 -4.95 -20.31 -38.35
CA HIS A 525 -5.29 -19.82 -36.99
C HIS A 525 -4.20 -18.91 -36.41
N ARG A 526 -2.91 -19.13 -36.66
CA ARG A 526 -1.83 -18.25 -36.21
C ARG A 526 -1.84 -16.90 -36.94
N ALA A 527 -2.15 -16.90 -38.21
CA ALA A 527 -2.29 -15.68 -38.98
C ALA A 527 -3.50 -14.85 -38.50
N VAL A 528 -4.59 -15.51 -38.10
CA VAL A 528 -5.76 -14.84 -37.49
C VAL A 528 -5.41 -14.23 -36.13
N ALA A 529 -4.71 -14.97 -35.27
CA ALA A 529 -4.28 -14.43 -33.97
C ALA A 529 -3.34 -13.22 -34.13
N ALA A 530 -2.41 -13.28 -35.10
CA ALA A 530 -1.54 -12.16 -35.47
C ALA A 530 -2.34 -10.93 -35.96
N ALA A 531 -3.35 -11.14 -36.81
CA ALA A 531 -4.23 -10.06 -37.28
C ALA A 531 -5.05 -9.45 -36.13
N HIS A 532 -5.56 -10.28 -35.19
CA HIS A 532 -6.23 -9.83 -33.99
C HIS A 532 -5.32 -8.95 -33.12
N ARG A 533 -4.04 -9.33 -32.98
CA ARG A 533 -3.08 -8.52 -32.19
C ARG A 533 -2.84 -7.14 -32.82
N VAL A 534 -2.69 -7.07 -34.15
CA VAL A 534 -2.55 -5.78 -34.86
C VAL A 534 -3.83 -4.95 -34.77
N ALA A 535 -5.02 -5.58 -34.87
CA ALA A 535 -6.30 -4.89 -34.71
C ALA A 535 -6.46 -4.29 -33.29
N LEU A 536 -6.09 -5.05 -32.22
CA LEU A 536 -6.09 -4.55 -30.85
C LEU A 536 -5.20 -3.32 -30.69
N SER A 537 -4.01 -3.32 -31.29
CA SER A 537 -3.12 -2.14 -31.26
C SER A 537 -3.75 -0.93 -31.95
N GLY A 538 -4.58 -1.15 -32.97
CA GLY A 538 -5.38 -0.10 -33.59
C GLY A 538 -6.43 0.50 -32.64
N PHE A 539 -7.14 -0.35 -31.91
CA PHE A 539 -8.09 0.11 -30.89
C PHE A 539 -7.38 0.81 -29.71
N GLU A 540 -6.23 0.29 -29.25
CA GLU A 540 -5.41 0.91 -28.22
C GLU A 540 -4.92 2.31 -28.63
N TYR A 541 -4.49 2.48 -29.88
CA TYR A 541 -4.11 3.78 -30.43
C TYR A 541 -5.29 4.77 -30.44
N ARG A 542 -6.45 4.35 -30.96
CA ARG A 542 -7.66 5.19 -31.02
C ARG A 542 -8.14 5.56 -29.61
N ALA A 543 -8.15 4.61 -28.67
CA ALA A 543 -8.48 4.86 -27.26
C ALA A 543 -7.51 5.85 -26.62
N PHE A 544 -6.22 5.71 -26.88
CA PHE A 544 -5.19 6.63 -26.40
C PHE A 544 -5.36 8.04 -26.96
N ALA A 545 -5.84 8.16 -28.18
CA ALA A 545 -6.13 9.44 -28.84
C ALA A 545 -7.49 10.05 -28.42
N GLY A 546 -8.40 9.24 -27.84
CA GLY A 546 -9.75 9.66 -27.43
C GLY A 546 -10.82 9.50 -28.50
N ASP A 547 -10.55 8.74 -29.55
CA ASP A 547 -11.51 8.41 -30.63
C ASP A 547 -12.37 7.21 -30.17
N TYR A 548 -13.27 7.45 -29.23
CA TYR A 548 -14.10 6.39 -28.64
C TYR A 548 -15.40 6.14 -29.43
N ALA A 549 -16.06 7.17 -29.91
CA ALA A 549 -17.41 7.05 -30.48
C ALA A 549 -17.41 6.18 -31.74
N ASP A 550 -16.45 6.45 -32.63
CA ASP A 550 -16.39 5.81 -33.94
C ASP A 550 -15.89 4.36 -33.89
N MET A 551 -15.23 3.95 -32.79
CA MET A 551 -14.73 2.57 -32.66
C MET A 551 -15.69 1.60 -31.94
N ILE A 552 -16.78 2.09 -31.30
CA ILE A 552 -17.72 1.22 -30.56
C ILE A 552 -18.31 0.11 -31.44
N PRO A 553 -18.83 0.35 -32.67
CA PRO A 553 -19.38 -0.72 -33.48
C PRO A 553 -18.37 -1.82 -33.84
N GLU A 554 -17.12 -1.43 -34.11
CA GLU A 554 -16.04 -2.38 -34.38
C GLU A 554 -15.65 -3.20 -33.12
N LEU A 555 -15.62 -2.55 -31.97
CA LEU A 555 -15.34 -3.22 -30.69
C LEU A 555 -16.49 -4.15 -30.25
N GLU A 556 -17.76 -3.76 -30.47
CA GLU A 556 -18.92 -4.62 -30.24
C GLU A 556 -18.84 -5.88 -31.09
N ALA A 557 -18.49 -5.74 -32.37
CA ALA A 557 -18.27 -6.88 -33.25
C ALA A 557 -17.07 -7.73 -32.83
N ALA A 558 -15.96 -7.11 -32.39
CA ALA A 558 -14.77 -7.82 -31.93
C ALA A 558 -15.04 -8.60 -30.62
N ALA A 559 -15.91 -8.09 -29.76
CA ALA A 559 -16.27 -8.70 -28.47
C ALA A 559 -17.39 -9.77 -28.59
N ASP A 560 -18.02 -9.90 -29.76
CA ASP A 560 -19.16 -10.82 -29.96
C ASP A 560 -18.67 -12.28 -30.07
N PRO A 561 -19.14 -13.20 -29.17
CA PRO A 561 -18.81 -14.62 -29.24
C PRO A 561 -19.28 -15.32 -30.54
N ALA A 562 -20.33 -14.81 -31.17
CA ALA A 562 -20.84 -15.37 -32.41
C ALA A 562 -19.95 -15.06 -33.61
N LEU A 563 -19.24 -13.94 -33.58
CA LEU A 563 -18.36 -13.50 -34.66
C LEU A 563 -16.91 -13.92 -34.49
N ASN A 564 -16.44 -14.01 -33.21
CA ASN A 564 -15.06 -14.30 -32.89
C ASN A 564 -14.92 -15.45 -31.88
N PRO A 565 -14.39 -16.59 -32.29
CA PRO A 565 -14.14 -17.74 -31.42
C PRO A 565 -12.98 -17.51 -30.44
N ASP A 566 -12.04 -16.62 -30.76
CA ASP A 566 -10.85 -16.32 -29.93
C ASP A 566 -11.24 -15.59 -28.66
N THR A 567 -11.20 -16.31 -27.53
CA THR A 567 -11.57 -15.78 -26.23
C THR A 567 -10.64 -14.68 -25.76
N SER A 568 -9.32 -14.80 -26.02
CA SER A 568 -8.34 -13.80 -25.60
C SER A 568 -8.56 -12.47 -26.31
N TYR A 569 -8.80 -12.52 -27.62
CA TYR A 569 -9.11 -11.35 -28.42
C TYR A 569 -10.40 -10.67 -27.95
N ARG A 570 -11.48 -11.46 -27.75
CA ARG A 570 -12.76 -10.93 -27.25
C ARG A 570 -12.62 -10.24 -25.90
N MET A 571 -11.86 -10.84 -24.98
CA MET A 571 -11.66 -10.27 -23.63
C MET A 571 -10.90 -8.95 -23.70
N GLN A 572 -9.82 -8.87 -24.47
CA GLN A 572 -9.05 -7.64 -24.65
C GLN A 572 -9.89 -6.55 -25.34
N ALA A 573 -10.62 -6.88 -26.40
CA ALA A 573 -11.55 -5.97 -27.06
C ALA A 573 -12.67 -5.49 -26.10
N SER A 574 -13.19 -6.39 -25.26
CA SER A 574 -14.21 -6.04 -24.25
C SER A 574 -13.70 -5.05 -23.20
N VAL A 575 -12.44 -5.14 -22.79
CA VAL A 575 -11.84 -4.18 -21.86
C VAL A 575 -11.76 -2.78 -22.49
N ILE A 576 -11.37 -2.70 -23.76
CA ILE A 576 -11.33 -1.41 -24.48
C ILE A 576 -12.76 -0.89 -24.73
N LEU A 577 -13.71 -1.77 -25.09
CA LEU A 577 -15.13 -1.43 -25.26
C LEU A 577 -15.73 -0.84 -23.99
N MET A 578 -15.42 -1.41 -22.84
CA MET A 578 -15.87 -0.92 -21.53
C MET A 578 -15.47 0.55 -21.32
N SER A 579 -14.23 0.92 -21.63
CA SER A 579 -13.76 2.30 -21.56
C SER A 579 -14.47 3.20 -22.58
N ALA A 580 -14.63 2.74 -23.82
CA ALA A 580 -15.30 3.50 -24.87
C ALA A 580 -16.77 3.80 -24.51
N LEU A 581 -17.50 2.79 -24.02
CA LEU A 581 -18.89 2.95 -23.56
C LEU A 581 -18.97 3.96 -22.41
N SER A 582 -18.05 3.85 -21.42
CA SER A 582 -18.02 4.77 -20.28
C SER A 582 -17.79 6.22 -20.73
N MET A 583 -16.87 6.46 -21.65
CA MET A 583 -16.52 7.82 -22.08
C MET A 583 -17.62 8.46 -22.95
N THR A 584 -18.37 7.66 -23.70
CA THR A 584 -19.43 8.13 -24.61
C THR A 584 -20.81 8.29 -23.95
N GLY A 585 -20.91 8.17 -22.62
CA GLY A 585 -22.17 8.35 -21.87
C GLY A 585 -22.96 7.06 -21.64
N ARG A 586 -22.47 5.90 -22.10
CA ARG A 586 -23.09 4.59 -21.89
C ARG A 586 -22.56 3.91 -20.62
N GLU A 587 -22.54 4.66 -19.49
CA GLU A 587 -21.88 4.23 -18.23
C GLU A 587 -22.54 2.96 -17.65
N MET A 588 -23.84 2.79 -17.78
CA MET A 588 -24.53 1.60 -17.27
C MET A 588 -24.24 0.36 -18.09
N ASP A 589 -24.09 0.51 -19.42
CA ASP A 589 -23.65 -0.56 -20.31
C ASP A 589 -22.20 -0.95 -19.98
N ALA A 590 -21.31 0.03 -19.76
CA ALA A 590 -19.94 -0.19 -19.32
C ALA A 590 -19.86 -0.95 -17.99
N LEU A 591 -20.64 -0.55 -16.97
CA LEU A 591 -20.71 -1.24 -15.68
C LEU A 591 -21.27 -2.66 -15.80
N SER A 592 -22.19 -2.89 -16.70
CA SER A 592 -22.75 -4.23 -16.97
C SER A 592 -21.70 -5.12 -17.64
N LEU A 593 -20.98 -4.59 -18.63
CA LEU A 593 -19.89 -5.28 -19.30
C LEU A 593 -18.74 -5.60 -18.30
N MET A 594 -18.35 -4.61 -17.48
CA MET A 594 -17.34 -4.78 -16.43
C MET A 594 -17.65 -5.96 -15.51
N ARG A 595 -18.89 -6.07 -15.01
CA ARG A 595 -19.32 -7.20 -14.15
C ARG A 595 -19.24 -8.54 -14.87
N ARG A 596 -19.65 -8.57 -16.13
CA ARG A 596 -19.67 -9.78 -16.96
C ARG A 596 -18.26 -10.33 -17.21
N ILE A 597 -17.31 -9.46 -17.59
CA ILE A 597 -15.94 -9.90 -17.92
C ILE A 597 -15.05 -10.05 -16.69
N GLY A 598 -15.36 -9.34 -15.59
CA GLY A 598 -14.55 -9.37 -14.36
C GLY A 598 -14.41 -10.77 -13.76
N GLY A 599 -15.51 -11.56 -13.71
CA GLY A 599 -15.46 -12.96 -13.30
C GLY A 599 -14.57 -13.82 -14.21
N GLN A 600 -14.68 -13.65 -15.53
CA GLN A 600 -13.89 -14.41 -16.49
C GLN A 600 -12.39 -14.11 -16.40
N ILE A 601 -12.03 -12.83 -16.13
CA ILE A 601 -10.63 -12.41 -15.99
C ILE A 601 -10.04 -12.92 -14.66
N SER A 602 -10.82 -12.99 -13.60
CA SER A 602 -10.39 -13.54 -12.31
C SER A 602 -10.05 -15.03 -12.40
N ASP A 603 -10.81 -15.78 -13.19
CA ASP A 603 -10.58 -17.23 -13.40
C ASP A 603 -9.42 -17.51 -14.39
N ALA A 604 -9.05 -16.55 -15.21
CA ALA A 604 -8.00 -16.68 -16.22
C ALA A 604 -6.62 -16.37 -15.62
N SER A 605 -6.04 -17.32 -14.91
CA SER A 605 -4.72 -17.20 -14.25
C SER A 605 -3.53 -16.93 -15.20
N HIS A 606 -3.74 -16.99 -16.53
CA HIS A 606 -2.65 -16.98 -17.53
C HIS A 606 -2.34 -15.59 -18.12
N VAL A 607 -3.09 -14.53 -17.78
CA VAL A 607 -2.94 -13.24 -18.48
C VAL A 607 -2.81 -12.09 -17.48
N VAL A 608 -1.67 -12.02 -16.81
CA VAL A 608 -1.36 -10.97 -15.79
C VAL A 608 -1.57 -9.56 -16.35
N GLY A 609 -1.11 -9.27 -17.56
CA GLY A 609 -1.26 -7.95 -18.21
C GLY A 609 -2.72 -7.55 -18.47
N LEU A 610 -3.60 -8.49 -18.82
CA LEU A 610 -5.02 -8.23 -19.07
C LEU A 610 -5.74 -7.84 -17.77
N ARG A 611 -5.43 -8.49 -16.65
CA ARG A 611 -6.00 -8.15 -15.33
C ARG A 611 -5.66 -6.72 -14.92
N GLU A 612 -4.42 -6.30 -15.15
CA GLU A 612 -4.02 -4.93 -14.86
C GLU A 612 -4.71 -3.90 -15.75
N GLN A 613 -4.77 -4.18 -17.05
CA GLN A 613 -5.48 -3.35 -17.98
C GLN A 613 -6.95 -3.24 -17.58
N PHE A 614 -7.60 -4.37 -17.26
CA PHE A 614 -8.97 -4.39 -16.76
C PHE A 614 -9.15 -3.57 -15.47
N THR A 615 -8.26 -3.74 -14.49
CA THR A 615 -8.36 -3.01 -13.22
C THR A 615 -8.25 -1.50 -13.42
N ARG A 616 -7.33 -1.06 -14.29
CA ARG A 616 -7.15 0.35 -14.63
C ARG A 616 -8.38 0.92 -15.32
N GLU A 617 -8.91 0.23 -16.34
CA GLU A 617 -10.08 0.70 -17.08
C GLU A 617 -11.34 0.62 -16.21
N ALA A 618 -11.52 -0.43 -15.40
CA ALA A 618 -12.62 -0.56 -14.45
C ALA A 618 -12.62 0.58 -13.41
N PHE A 619 -11.43 0.98 -12.92
CA PHE A 619 -11.31 2.13 -12.05
C PHE A 619 -11.84 3.41 -12.69
N VAL A 620 -11.47 3.69 -13.94
CA VAL A 620 -11.95 4.88 -14.69
C VAL A 620 -13.46 4.82 -14.88
N VAL A 621 -14.03 3.66 -15.25
CA VAL A 621 -15.47 3.46 -15.40
C VAL A 621 -16.21 3.74 -14.08
N LEU A 622 -15.73 3.18 -12.96
CA LEU A 622 -16.34 3.40 -11.65
C LEU A 622 -16.24 4.87 -11.20
N LEU A 623 -15.08 5.49 -11.42
CA LEU A 623 -14.82 6.87 -11.03
C LEU A 623 -15.76 7.83 -11.79
N THR A 624 -15.87 7.67 -13.10
CA THR A 624 -16.68 8.52 -13.97
C THR A 624 -18.19 8.27 -13.83
N ALA A 625 -18.58 7.07 -13.40
CA ALA A 625 -19.95 6.75 -13.03
C ALA A 625 -20.34 7.23 -11.61
N GLY A 626 -19.41 7.83 -10.85
CA GLY A 626 -19.65 8.33 -9.49
C GLY A 626 -19.66 7.25 -8.41
N GLN A 627 -19.09 6.07 -8.68
CA GLN A 627 -19.08 4.94 -7.74
C GLN A 627 -17.73 4.87 -6.98
N TRP A 628 -17.39 5.98 -6.33
CA TRP A 628 -16.08 6.16 -5.71
C TRP A 628 -15.74 5.11 -4.62
N ARG A 629 -16.73 4.63 -3.86
CA ARG A 629 -16.50 3.58 -2.84
C ARG A 629 -16.04 2.29 -3.50
N ARG A 630 -16.67 1.89 -4.59
CA ARG A 630 -16.26 0.73 -5.36
C ARG A 630 -14.89 0.91 -6.03
N CYS A 631 -14.47 2.15 -6.31
CA CYS A 631 -13.10 2.43 -6.73
C CYS A 631 -12.11 2.05 -5.64
N ILE A 632 -12.40 2.41 -4.36
CA ILE A 632 -11.54 2.07 -3.23
C ILE A 632 -11.52 0.56 -2.98
N ASP A 633 -12.69 -0.09 -3.04
CA ASP A 633 -12.78 -1.55 -2.88
C ASP A 633 -11.97 -2.27 -3.97
N LEU A 634 -12.05 -1.82 -5.22
CA LEU A 634 -11.32 -2.42 -6.34
C LEU A 634 -9.79 -2.38 -6.14
N VAL A 635 -9.26 -1.25 -5.64
CA VAL A 635 -7.80 -1.10 -5.45
C VAL A 635 -7.31 -1.63 -4.10
N GLY A 636 -8.22 -1.81 -3.14
CA GLY A 636 -7.94 -2.41 -1.83
C GLY A 636 -7.95 -3.94 -1.81
N GLN A 637 -8.56 -4.58 -2.82
CA GLN A 637 -8.60 -6.03 -2.91
C GLN A 637 -7.30 -6.56 -3.50
N ARG A 638 -6.61 -7.41 -2.75
CA ARG A 638 -5.52 -8.24 -3.28
C ARG A 638 -6.12 -9.52 -3.85
N PRO A 639 -5.84 -9.88 -5.11
CA PRO A 639 -6.16 -11.22 -5.61
C PRO A 639 -5.34 -12.27 -4.83
N ASP A 640 -6.01 -13.33 -4.38
CA ASP A 640 -5.33 -14.48 -3.79
C ASP A 640 -4.36 -15.10 -4.82
N GLY A 641 -3.12 -15.35 -4.42
CA GLY A 641 -2.11 -15.99 -5.26
C GLY A 641 -1.24 -15.08 -6.12
N GLU A 642 -1.34 -13.74 -6.01
CA GLU A 642 -0.40 -12.86 -6.70
C GLU A 642 0.97 -12.80 -6.01
N PRO A 643 2.08 -12.84 -6.80
CA PRO A 643 3.41 -12.64 -6.23
C PRO A 643 3.52 -11.27 -5.60
N ASP A 644 4.02 -11.23 -4.38
CA ASP A 644 4.05 -10.10 -3.45
C ASP A 644 5.01 -8.94 -3.85
N ARG A 645 5.37 -8.82 -5.12
CA ARG A 645 6.53 -8.03 -5.56
C ARG A 645 6.22 -6.80 -6.41
N MET A 646 5.12 -6.08 -6.14
CA MET A 646 4.84 -4.87 -6.92
C MET A 646 4.85 -3.58 -6.07
N PRO A 647 6.02 -2.95 -5.82
CA PRO A 647 6.08 -1.63 -5.19
C PRO A 647 5.31 -0.58 -5.99
N TYR A 648 5.21 -0.75 -7.31
CA TYR A 648 4.46 0.13 -8.22
C TYR A 648 2.96 0.12 -7.95
N ARG A 649 2.35 -1.04 -7.64
CA ARG A 649 0.91 -1.13 -7.32
C ARG A 649 0.52 -0.30 -6.11
N SER A 650 1.39 -0.17 -5.13
CA SER A 650 1.10 0.58 -3.92
C SER A 650 0.95 2.07 -4.17
N ALA A 651 1.84 2.69 -4.96
CA ALA A 651 1.73 4.09 -5.35
C ALA A 651 0.49 4.33 -6.23
N ALA A 652 0.19 3.41 -7.16
CA ALA A 652 -0.99 3.47 -8.02
C ALA A 652 -2.29 3.30 -7.21
N SER A 653 -2.33 2.38 -6.25
CA SER A 653 -3.49 2.16 -5.37
C SER A 653 -3.75 3.37 -4.47
N GLU A 654 -2.71 3.97 -3.90
CA GLU A 654 -2.82 5.19 -3.09
C GLU A 654 -3.28 6.39 -3.95
N LEU A 655 -2.75 6.53 -5.17
CA LEU A 655 -3.21 7.55 -6.12
C LEU A 655 -4.68 7.34 -6.49
N ALA A 656 -5.08 6.11 -6.79
CA ALA A 656 -6.46 5.77 -7.13
C ALA A 656 -7.43 6.05 -5.97
N ALA A 657 -7.06 5.68 -4.73
CA ALA A 657 -7.85 6.01 -3.55
C ALA A 657 -7.98 7.54 -3.37
N GLY A 658 -6.89 8.27 -3.54
CA GLY A 658 -6.88 9.73 -3.50
C GLY A 658 -7.78 10.37 -4.55
N LEU A 659 -7.74 9.89 -5.80
CA LEU A 659 -8.62 10.33 -6.87
C LEU A 659 -10.10 10.07 -6.53
N ALA A 660 -10.44 8.88 -6.03
CA ALA A 660 -11.79 8.56 -5.60
C ALA A 660 -12.31 9.55 -4.54
N TYR A 661 -11.48 9.88 -3.55
CA TYR A 661 -11.84 10.85 -2.51
C TYR A 661 -12.01 12.28 -3.05
N VAL A 662 -11.15 12.77 -3.94
CA VAL A 662 -11.33 14.14 -4.47
C VAL A 662 -12.54 14.25 -5.38
N PHE A 663 -12.89 13.19 -6.11
CA PHE A 663 -14.08 13.15 -6.95
C PHE A 663 -15.38 13.11 -6.11
N SER A 664 -15.36 12.48 -4.93
CA SER A 664 -16.48 12.53 -3.98
C SER A 664 -16.57 13.84 -3.19
N GLY A 665 -15.55 14.70 -3.26
CA GLY A 665 -15.47 15.97 -2.51
C GLY A 665 -14.81 15.85 -1.14
N ARG A 666 -14.19 14.71 -0.82
CA ARG A 666 -13.55 14.41 0.47
C ARG A 666 -12.05 14.73 0.44
N GLY A 667 -11.70 15.96 0.10
CA GLY A 667 -10.31 16.43 -0.04
C GLY A 667 -9.44 16.14 1.19
N GLY A 668 -9.99 16.27 2.39
CA GLY A 668 -9.27 15.94 3.63
C GLY A 668 -8.82 14.47 3.71
N ALA A 669 -9.71 13.55 3.33
CA ALA A 669 -9.41 12.11 3.28
C ALA A 669 -8.45 11.74 2.14
N ALA A 670 -8.47 12.53 1.07
CA ALA A 670 -7.60 12.32 -0.10
C ALA A 670 -6.12 12.64 0.18
N LEU A 671 -5.83 13.57 1.10
CA LEU A 671 -4.46 14.06 1.30
C LEU A 671 -3.49 12.97 1.78
N ASP A 672 -3.94 12.07 2.65
CA ASP A 672 -3.06 11.01 3.18
C ASP A 672 -2.56 10.07 2.06
N PRO A 673 -3.43 9.42 1.29
CA PRO A 673 -3.00 8.55 0.20
C PRO A 673 -2.29 9.32 -0.92
N LEU A 674 -2.70 10.55 -1.27
CA LEU A 674 -2.05 11.32 -2.33
C LEU A 674 -0.62 11.74 -1.99
N ILE A 675 -0.37 12.16 -0.75
CA ILE A 675 0.97 12.54 -0.31
C ILE A 675 1.87 11.30 -0.28
N SER A 676 1.36 10.17 0.16
CA SER A 676 2.06 8.89 0.12
C SER A 676 2.41 8.45 -1.30
N ALA A 677 1.43 8.46 -2.20
CA ALA A 677 1.64 8.12 -3.62
C ALA A 677 2.68 9.02 -4.28
N MET A 678 2.60 10.32 -4.01
CA MET A 678 3.49 11.33 -4.56
C MET A 678 4.93 11.13 -4.09
N ALA A 679 5.15 10.86 -2.79
CA ALA A 679 6.49 10.62 -2.24
C ALA A 679 7.19 9.42 -2.93
N GLN A 680 6.44 8.40 -3.31
CA GLN A 680 6.94 7.24 -4.05
C GLN A 680 7.20 7.59 -5.53
N LEU A 681 6.23 8.27 -6.18
CA LEU A 681 6.32 8.63 -7.60
C LEU A 681 7.39 9.69 -7.89
N GLU A 682 7.78 10.52 -6.92
CA GLU A 682 8.92 11.44 -7.07
C GLU A 682 10.27 10.72 -7.03
N LEU A 683 10.37 9.58 -6.34
CA LEU A 683 11.57 8.74 -6.31
C LEU A 683 11.65 7.81 -7.53
N GLN A 684 10.52 7.24 -7.92
CA GLN A 684 10.40 6.33 -9.05
C GLN A 684 9.28 6.81 -9.98
N PRO A 685 9.57 7.78 -10.86
CA PRO A 685 8.57 8.37 -11.73
C PRO A 685 7.93 7.33 -12.66
N ALA A 686 6.63 7.19 -12.58
CA ALA A 686 5.85 6.33 -13.45
C ALA A 686 5.00 7.19 -14.39
N GLN A 687 5.44 7.33 -15.63
CA GLN A 687 4.74 7.99 -16.74
C GLN A 687 3.82 9.18 -16.31
N SER A 688 2.49 9.08 -16.57
CA SER A 688 1.53 10.12 -16.22
C SER A 688 1.09 10.11 -14.75
N ALA A 689 1.46 9.09 -13.96
CA ALA A 689 0.95 8.92 -12.59
C ALA A 689 1.39 10.09 -11.67
N LEU A 690 2.63 10.55 -11.79
CA LEU A 690 3.11 11.70 -11.01
C LEU A 690 2.34 12.99 -11.33
N ARG A 691 2.01 13.23 -12.62
CA ARG A 691 1.20 14.38 -13.03
C ARG A 691 -0.22 14.27 -12.46
N SER A 692 -0.82 13.08 -12.50
CA SER A 692 -2.12 12.81 -11.90
C SER A 692 -2.11 13.03 -10.39
N ALA A 693 -1.04 12.61 -9.69
CA ALA A 693 -0.87 12.84 -8.25
C ALA A 693 -0.78 14.34 -7.93
N TYR A 694 -0.03 15.13 -8.68
CA TYR A 694 0.04 16.58 -8.48
C TYR A 694 -1.32 17.25 -8.69
N ALA A 695 -2.04 16.91 -9.75
CA ALA A 695 -3.35 17.49 -10.05
C ALA A 695 -4.38 17.14 -8.96
N ALA A 696 -4.46 15.88 -8.56
CA ALA A 696 -5.35 15.42 -7.50
C ALA A 696 -5.00 16.04 -6.14
N THR A 697 -3.71 16.15 -5.80
CA THR A 697 -3.24 16.78 -4.56
C THR A 697 -3.57 18.28 -4.54
N ALA A 698 -3.42 18.97 -5.67
CA ALA A 698 -3.83 20.37 -5.79
C ALA A 698 -5.33 20.52 -5.52
N LEU A 699 -6.17 19.65 -6.09
CA LEU A 699 -7.61 19.66 -5.85
C LEU A 699 -7.95 19.35 -4.39
N ALA A 700 -7.31 18.37 -3.78
CA ALA A 700 -7.50 18.02 -2.38
C ALA A 700 -7.19 19.20 -1.45
N TYR A 701 -6.07 19.89 -1.67
CA TYR A 701 -5.73 21.10 -0.91
C TYR A 701 -6.70 22.28 -1.18
N ALA A 702 -7.16 22.44 -2.41
CA ALA A 702 -8.18 23.43 -2.72
C ALA A 702 -9.50 23.14 -1.98
N GLN A 703 -9.94 21.90 -1.98
CA GLN A 703 -11.14 21.45 -1.26
C GLN A 703 -11.02 21.62 0.27
N THR A 704 -9.82 21.54 0.83
CA THR A 704 -9.57 21.79 2.27
C THR A 704 -9.32 23.26 2.61
N GLY A 705 -9.38 24.17 1.62
CA GLY A 705 -9.15 25.61 1.80
C GLY A 705 -7.69 26.01 1.92
N ASN A 706 -6.73 25.08 1.70
CA ASN A 706 -5.30 25.40 1.72
C ASN A 706 -4.81 25.85 0.34
N GLY A 707 -5.17 27.10 -0.02
CA GLY A 707 -4.85 27.66 -1.34
C GLY A 707 -3.36 27.78 -1.64
N THR A 708 -2.51 27.94 -0.61
CA THR A 708 -1.06 28.01 -0.80
C THR A 708 -0.49 26.69 -1.30
N GLN A 709 -0.86 25.58 -0.66
CA GLN A 709 -0.42 24.26 -1.10
C GLN A 709 -1.05 23.88 -2.45
N ALA A 710 -2.32 24.19 -2.66
CA ALA A 710 -2.97 23.95 -3.96
C ALA A 710 -2.19 24.60 -5.11
N ARG A 711 -1.83 25.89 -4.99
CA ARG A 711 -1.02 26.59 -6.01
C ARG A 711 0.39 26.01 -6.17
N LYS A 712 1.01 25.56 -5.08
CA LYS A 712 2.32 24.88 -5.13
C LYS A 712 2.26 23.66 -6.06
N TYR A 713 1.23 22.80 -5.90
CA TYR A 713 1.09 21.57 -6.68
C TYR A 713 0.62 21.84 -8.12
N LEU A 714 -0.22 22.82 -8.36
CA LEU A 714 -0.50 23.29 -9.73
C LEU A 714 0.78 23.77 -10.43
N GLY A 715 1.66 24.48 -9.73
CA GLY A 715 2.95 24.89 -10.25
C GLY A 715 3.91 23.71 -10.50
N LYS A 716 3.90 22.66 -9.66
CA LYS A 716 4.64 21.41 -9.91
C LYS A 716 4.11 20.72 -11.17
N LEU A 717 2.79 20.59 -11.32
CA LEU A 717 2.14 20.00 -12.50
C LEU A 717 2.57 20.70 -13.80
N GLN A 718 2.55 22.05 -13.83
CA GLN A 718 2.93 22.82 -15.00
C GLN A 718 4.39 22.63 -15.41
N ARG A 719 5.27 22.39 -14.44
CA ARG A 719 6.72 22.17 -14.68
C ARG A 719 7.08 20.72 -14.98
N THR A 720 6.13 19.79 -14.85
CA THR A 720 6.38 18.36 -15.08
C THR A 720 5.88 17.99 -16.48
N PRO A 721 6.79 17.86 -17.47
CA PRO A 721 6.40 17.41 -18.80
C PRO A 721 5.99 15.93 -18.76
N GLY A 722 5.23 15.51 -19.75
CA GLY A 722 4.86 14.11 -19.91
C GLY A 722 3.57 13.99 -20.73
N LYS A 723 3.38 12.83 -21.33
CA LYS A 723 2.17 12.46 -22.07
C LYS A 723 1.38 11.46 -21.22
N ALA A 724 0.09 11.47 -21.37
CA ALA A 724 -0.81 10.53 -20.71
C ALA A 724 -1.81 9.99 -21.74
N SER A 725 -2.46 8.86 -21.42
CA SER A 725 -3.62 8.42 -22.20
C SER A 725 -4.72 9.48 -22.12
N PHE A 726 -5.63 9.46 -23.09
CA PHE A 726 -6.72 10.46 -23.14
C PHE A 726 -7.46 10.54 -21.79
N SER A 727 -7.90 9.42 -21.26
CA SER A 727 -8.64 9.38 -19.99
C SER A 727 -7.85 9.97 -18.82
N ALA A 728 -6.57 9.63 -18.69
CA ALA A 728 -5.70 10.18 -17.65
C ALA A 728 -5.46 11.69 -17.83
N GLU A 729 -5.21 12.15 -19.06
CA GLU A 729 -5.02 13.58 -19.34
C GLU A 729 -6.28 14.38 -19.02
N LYS A 730 -7.48 13.82 -19.28
CA LYS A 730 -8.74 14.49 -18.95
C LYS A 730 -9.02 14.53 -17.45
N ILE A 731 -8.64 13.51 -16.71
CA ILE A 731 -8.68 13.53 -15.24
C ILE A 731 -7.71 14.58 -14.68
N ILE A 732 -6.48 14.68 -15.21
CA ILE A 732 -5.49 15.70 -14.85
C ILE A 732 -6.03 17.10 -15.12
N GLU A 733 -6.52 17.35 -16.35
CA GLU A 733 -7.11 18.64 -16.77
C GLU A 733 -8.29 19.01 -15.85
N PHE A 734 -9.19 18.09 -15.60
CA PHE A 734 -10.34 18.27 -14.72
C PHE A 734 -9.92 18.65 -13.30
N CYS A 735 -9.04 17.86 -12.67
CA CYS A 735 -8.57 18.14 -11.31
C CYS A 735 -7.88 19.51 -11.20
N ALA A 736 -7.07 19.88 -12.19
CA ALA A 736 -6.38 21.17 -12.22
C ALA A 736 -7.36 22.34 -12.36
N LEU A 737 -8.32 22.24 -13.28
CA LEU A 737 -9.33 23.27 -13.51
C LEU A 737 -10.28 23.42 -12.31
N VAL A 738 -10.71 22.31 -11.70
CA VAL A 738 -11.56 22.36 -10.50
C VAL A 738 -10.77 22.95 -9.32
N ALA A 739 -9.50 22.61 -9.16
CA ALA A 739 -8.64 23.23 -8.14
C ALA A 739 -8.52 24.75 -8.35
N GLY A 740 -8.28 25.21 -9.60
CA GLY A 740 -8.24 26.63 -9.96
C GLY A 740 -9.55 27.34 -9.62
N ARG A 741 -10.67 26.73 -9.97
CA ARG A 741 -12.01 27.25 -9.62
C ARG A 741 -12.18 27.42 -8.10
N TRP A 742 -11.76 26.42 -7.29
CA TRP A 742 -11.80 26.51 -5.81
C TRP A 742 -10.92 27.63 -5.26
N LEU A 743 -9.89 28.02 -6.00
CA LEU A 743 -9.01 29.15 -5.70
C LEU A 743 -9.56 30.51 -6.15
N GLY A 744 -10.76 30.52 -6.76
CA GLY A 744 -11.42 31.73 -7.26
C GLY A 744 -10.94 32.17 -8.65
N ASP A 745 -10.30 31.30 -9.41
CA ASP A 745 -9.83 31.59 -10.76
C ASP A 745 -10.97 31.51 -11.77
N ALA A 746 -11.29 32.66 -12.36
CA ALA A 746 -12.35 32.79 -13.37
C ALA A 746 -11.98 32.08 -14.69
N GLU A 747 -10.69 32.04 -15.05
CA GLU A 747 -10.22 31.36 -16.27
C GLU A 747 -10.42 29.83 -16.16
N ALA A 748 -10.30 29.29 -14.94
CA ALA A 748 -10.56 27.88 -14.70
C ALA A 748 -12.04 27.50 -14.96
N VAL A 749 -13.00 28.37 -14.61
CA VAL A 749 -14.42 28.15 -14.92
C VAL A 749 -14.66 28.21 -16.44
N ALA A 750 -14.05 29.17 -17.13
CA ALA A 750 -14.13 29.25 -18.59
C ALA A 750 -13.47 28.02 -19.23
N GLY A 751 -12.34 27.55 -18.71
CA GLY A 751 -11.66 26.34 -19.15
C GLY A 751 -12.53 25.07 -19.00
N LEU A 752 -13.26 24.92 -17.89
CA LEU A 752 -14.19 23.81 -17.68
C LEU A 752 -15.33 23.82 -18.70
N LYS A 753 -15.91 24.98 -19.01
CA LYS A 753 -16.96 25.12 -20.03
C LYS A 753 -16.42 24.79 -21.42
N GLN A 754 -15.28 25.33 -21.78
CA GLN A 754 -14.64 25.05 -23.08
C GLN A 754 -14.27 23.55 -23.20
N SER A 755 -13.81 22.93 -22.10
CA SER A 755 -13.54 21.49 -22.06
C SER A 755 -14.82 20.68 -22.28
N ALA A 756 -15.93 21.06 -21.62
CA ALA A 756 -17.22 20.40 -21.82
C ALA A 756 -17.72 20.49 -23.28
N GLU A 757 -17.67 21.67 -23.88
CA GLU A 757 -18.07 21.85 -25.29
C GLU A 757 -17.20 21.06 -26.27
N ARG A 758 -15.89 21.01 -26.02
CA ARG A 758 -14.95 20.27 -26.86
C ARG A 758 -15.23 18.75 -26.77
N HIS A 759 -15.46 18.24 -25.56
CA HIS A 759 -15.80 16.84 -25.35
C HIS A 759 -17.16 16.47 -25.95
N MET A 760 -18.17 17.33 -25.82
CA MET A 760 -19.48 17.09 -26.41
C MET A 760 -19.38 16.96 -27.93
N ARG A 761 -18.64 17.86 -28.59
CA ARG A 761 -18.44 17.79 -30.08
C ARG A 761 -17.71 16.51 -30.50
N ALA A 762 -16.88 15.94 -29.60
CA ALA A 762 -16.19 14.67 -29.84
C ALA A 762 -17.00 13.44 -29.43
N GLY A 763 -18.25 13.58 -29.00
CA GLY A 763 -19.09 12.47 -28.52
C GLY A 763 -18.69 11.90 -27.16
N ILE A 764 -17.85 12.62 -26.38
CA ILE A 764 -17.33 12.19 -25.07
C ILE A 764 -18.20 12.82 -23.98
N TYR A 765 -19.44 12.37 -23.92
CA TYR A 765 -20.47 12.97 -23.06
C TYR A 765 -20.18 12.88 -21.58
N THR A 766 -19.49 11.84 -21.11
CA THR A 766 -19.17 11.66 -19.68
C THR A 766 -18.26 12.76 -19.16
N MET A 767 -17.15 13.02 -19.83
CA MET A 767 -16.24 14.11 -19.42
C MET A 767 -16.85 15.49 -19.67
N ALA A 768 -17.69 15.64 -20.71
CA ALA A 768 -18.45 16.86 -20.92
C ALA A 768 -19.38 17.17 -19.76
N GLY A 769 -20.15 16.16 -19.30
CA GLY A 769 -21.09 16.32 -18.19
C GLY A 769 -20.42 16.60 -16.86
N ILE A 770 -19.34 15.89 -16.52
CA ILE A 770 -18.59 16.09 -15.28
C ILE A 770 -17.95 17.49 -15.26
N SER A 771 -17.36 17.92 -16.36
CA SER A 771 -16.73 19.25 -16.48
C SER A 771 -17.76 20.37 -16.37
N LEU A 772 -18.90 20.24 -17.05
CA LEU A 772 -19.95 21.26 -17.00
C LEU A 772 -20.67 21.29 -15.65
N LEU A 773 -20.92 20.13 -15.04
CA LEU A 773 -21.43 20.05 -13.66
C LEU A 773 -20.52 20.81 -12.70
N ALA A 774 -19.21 20.65 -12.83
CA ALA A 774 -18.25 21.41 -12.04
C ALA A 774 -18.27 22.91 -12.36
N ALA A 775 -18.46 23.33 -13.61
CA ALA A 775 -18.48 24.73 -14.01
C ALA A 775 -19.75 25.49 -13.61
N THR A 776 -20.91 24.82 -13.52
CA THR A 776 -22.24 25.45 -13.40
C THR A 776 -22.66 25.83 -11.98
N VAL A 777 -21.74 25.97 -11.03
CA VAL A 777 -22.13 26.38 -9.65
C VAL A 777 -22.83 27.73 -9.62
N ASN A 778 -22.40 28.67 -10.48
CA ASN A 778 -23.09 29.93 -10.72
C ASN A 778 -23.39 30.05 -12.23
N GLY A 779 -23.98 28.99 -12.81
CA GLY A 779 -24.24 28.89 -14.24
C GLY A 779 -25.34 29.83 -14.71
N SER A 780 -25.26 30.24 -15.96
CA SER A 780 -26.37 30.89 -16.67
C SER A 780 -27.44 29.87 -17.07
N ASP A 781 -28.62 30.34 -17.47
CA ASP A 781 -29.69 29.47 -17.99
C ASP A 781 -29.21 28.67 -19.23
N ALA A 782 -28.33 29.24 -20.02
CA ALA A 782 -27.73 28.55 -21.17
C ALA A 782 -26.80 27.39 -20.72
N ASP A 783 -26.02 27.60 -19.66
CA ASP A 783 -25.17 26.54 -19.10
C ASP A 783 -26.00 25.36 -18.55
N PHE A 784 -27.12 25.67 -17.88
CA PHE A 784 -28.01 24.63 -17.36
C PHE A 784 -28.75 23.88 -18.45
N ARG A 785 -29.17 24.55 -19.53
CA ARG A 785 -29.74 23.88 -20.71
C ARG A 785 -28.72 22.95 -21.38
N LEU A 786 -27.50 23.40 -21.51
CA LEU A 786 -26.41 22.55 -22.04
C LEU A 786 -26.13 21.34 -21.14
N LEU A 787 -26.16 21.54 -19.79
CA LEU A 787 -25.99 20.43 -18.86
C LEU A 787 -27.13 19.42 -18.93
N GLU A 788 -28.37 19.88 -19.12
CA GLU A 788 -29.55 19.05 -19.31
C GLU A 788 -29.45 18.22 -20.60
N ASP A 789 -29.03 18.86 -21.70
CA ASP A 789 -28.81 18.22 -23.01
C ASP A 789 -27.72 17.13 -22.89
N ILE A 790 -26.56 17.46 -22.36
CA ILE A 790 -25.47 16.48 -22.13
C ILE A 790 -25.94 15.33 -21.25
N ALA A 791 -26.68 15.61 -20.18
CA ALA A 791 -27.19 14.58 -19.28
C ALA A 791 -28.16 13.62 -20.00
N GLY A 792 -28.89 14.10 -21.02
CA GLY A 792 -29.76 13.29 -21.87
C GLY A 792 -29.02 12.24 -22.73
N HIS A 793 -27.72 12.46 -22.98
CA HIS A 793 -26.86 11.53 -23.71
C HIS A 793 -26.08 10.57 -22.76
N ARG A 794 -26.30 10.68 -21.46
CA ARG A 794 -25.61 9.87 -20.44
C ARG A 794 -26.56 8.92 -19.72
N GLN A 795 -26.00 7.86 -19.16
CA GLN A 795 -26.73 6.87 -18.37
C GLN A 795 -26.36 6.93 -16.90
N GLY A 796 -27.27 6.47 -16.05
CA GLY A 796 -27.01 6.21 -14.65
C GLY A 796 -27.28 7.37 -13.69
N PRO A 797 -27.08 7.12 -12.39
CA PRO A 797 -27.49 8.05 -11.34
C PRO A 797 -26.78 9.42 -11.39
N LEU A 798 -25.50 9.46 -11.78
CA LEU A 798 -24.75 10.72 -11.87
C LEU A 798 -25.25 11.61 -13.02
N ALA A 799 -25.70 11.02 -14.13
CA ALA A 799 -26.37 11.75 -15.21
C ALA A 799 -27.71 12.34 -14.71
N GLU A 800 -28.50 11.56 -13.99
CA GLU A 800 -29.77 12.01 -13.42
C GLU A 800 -29.58 13.13 -12.37
N VAL A 801 -28.56 13.02 -11.49
CA VAL A 801 -28.17 14.12 -10.59
C VAL A 801 -27.88 15.40 -11.39
N SER A 802 -27.11 15.29 -12.48
CA SER A 802 -26.76 16.44 -13.35
C SER A 802 -28.01 17.06 -13.97
N ARG A 803 -28.94 16.23 -14.46
CA ARG A 803 -30.22 16.65 -15.04
C ARG A 803 -31.11 17.36 -14.01
N LEU A 804 -31.25 16.79 -12.83
CA LEU A 804 -32.04 17.38 -11.74
C LEU A 804 -31.46 18.72 -11.25
N ILE A 805 -30.12 18.80 -11.14
CA ILE A 805 -29.46 20.08 -10.79
C ILE A 805 -29.73 21.13 -11.88
N ALA A 806 -29.60 20.77 -13.14
CA ALA A 806 -29.86 21.69 -14.26
C ALA A 806 -31.32 22.17 -14.24
N LEU A 807 -32.26 21.24 -14.14
CA LEU A 807 -33.70 21.55 -14.10
C LEU A 807 -34.06 22.41 -12.88
N GLY A 808 -33.69 21.97 -11.66
CA GLY A 808 -34.02 22.66 -10.41
C GLY A 808 -33.36 24.04 -10.32
N SER A 809 -32.15 24.22 -10.85
CA SER A 809 -31.48 25.54 -10.88
C SER A 809 -32.15 26.48 -11.87
N ARG A 810 -32.60 26.00 -13.02
CA ARG A 810 -33.28 26.79 -14.08
C ARG A 810 -34.69 27.19 -13.67
N THR A 811 -35.46 26.25 -13.08
CA THR A 811 -36.81 26.52 -12.59
C THR A 811 -36.85 27.12 -11.19
N LYS A 812 -35.71 27.24 -10.52
CA LYS A 812 -35.58 27.67 -9.10
C LYS A 812 -36.41 26.82 -8.14
N ASP A 813 -36.57 25.52 -8.48
CA ASP A 813 -37.38 24.59 -7.67
C ASP A 813 -36.53 23.86 -6.62
N ALA A 814 -36.78 24.24 -5.36
CA ALA A 814 -36.10 23.63 -4.19
C ALA A 814 -36.36 22.12 -4.06
N LYS A 815 -37.55 21.64 -4.43
CA LYS A 815 -37.89 20.21 -4.31
C LYS A 815 -37.10 19.34 -5.29
N THR A 816 -36.93 19.80 -6.54
CA THR A 816 -36.11 19.15 -7.54
C THR A 816 -34.65 19.08 -7.09
N LEU A 817 -34.14 20.16 -6.45
CA LEU A 817 -32.77 20.16 -5.90
C LEU A 817 -32.61 19.25 -4.67
N LEU A 818 -33.63 19.14 -3.82
CA LEU A 818 -33.64 18.17 -2.71
C LEU A 818 -33.53 16.73 -3.27
N ALA A 819 -34.35 16.40 -4.30
CA ALA A 819 -34.27 15.08 -4.94
C ALA A 819 -32.88 14.83 -5.59
N ALA A 820 -32.28 15.86 -6.21
CA ALA A 820 -30.91 15.76 -6.74
C ALA A 820 -29.90 15.45 -5.63
N GLY A 821 -30.06 16.12 -4.46
CA GLY A 821 -29.20 15.91 -3.31
C GLY A 821 -29.37 14.53 -2.67
N GLU A 822 -30.61 14.05 -2.54
CA GLU A 822 -30.90 12.70 -2.05
C GLU A 822 -30.25 11.63 -2.95
N LEU A 823 -30.34 11.81 -4.27
CA LEU A 823 -29.68 10.91 -5.21
C LEU A 823 -28.13 11.00 -5.12
N ALA A 824 -27.58 12.20 -4.98
CA ALA A 824 -26.14 12.40 -4.76
C ALA A 824 -25.66 11.72 -3.44
N ALA A 825 -26.50 11.74 -2.40
CA ALA A 825 -26.23 11.05 -1.13
C ALA A 825 -26.13 9.53 -1.30
N THR A 826 -26.96 8.92 -2.16
CA THR A 826 -26.85 7.48 -2.44
C THR A 826 -25.52 7.10 -3.12
N LEU A 827 -24.91 8.03 -3.83
CA LEU A 827 -23.59 7.90 -4.46
C LEU A 827 -22.45 8.37 -3.54
N GLU A 828 -22.77 8.86 -2.34
CA GLU A 828 -21.84 9.44 -1.38
C GLU A 828 -20.97 10.57 -2.01
N LEU A 829 -21.56 11.38 -2.87
CA LEU A 829 -20.96 12.53 -3.52
C LEU A 829 -21.19 13.79 -2.66
N ASP A 830 -20.50 13.87 -1.55
CA ASP A 830 -20.73 14.84 -0.49
C ASP A 830 -20.68 16.29 -0.97
N ALA A 831 -19.76 16.62 -1.89
CA ALA A 831 -19.66 17.96 -2.46
C ALA A 831 -20.87 18.33 -3.35
N VAL A 832 -21.37 17.36 -4.11
CA VAL A 832 -22.54 17.55 -5.00
C VAL A 832 -23.81 17.65 -4.15
N GLU A 833 -23.96 16.78 -3.15
CA GLU A 833 -25.06 16.81 -2.20
C GLU A 833 -25.13 18.17 -1.49
N ALA A 834 -24.01 18.60 -0.91
CA ALA A 834 -23.92 19.88 -0.21
C ALA A 834 -24.30 21.07 -1.10
N ARG A 835 -23.89 21.04 -2.38
CA ARG A 835 -24.29 22.05 -3.37
C ARG A 835 -25.79 22.04 -3.60
N CYS A 836 -26.40 20.86 -3.78
CA CYS A 836 -27.86 20.74 -3.98
C CYS A 836 -28.60 21.29 -2.77
N MET A 837 -28.17 20.94 -1.56
CA MET A 837 -28.78 21.42 -0.32
C MET A 837 -28.64 22.94 -0.18
N ALA A 838 -27.48 23.51 -0.48
CA ALA A 838 -27.28 24.97 -0.41
C ALA A 838 -28.19 25.73 -1.37
N LEU A 839 -28.29 25.28 -2.62
CA LEU A 839 -29.20 25.86 -3.61
C LEU A 839 -30.68 25.70 -3.22
N ALA A 840 -31.04 24.52 -2.67
CA ALA A 840 -32.41 24.27 -2.20
C ALA A 840 -32.80 25.20 -1.03
N VAL A 841 -31.87 25.45 -0.08
CA VAL A 841 -32.09 26.42 1.00
C VAL A 841 -32.38 27.82 0.43
N ASP A 842 -31.57 28.26 -0.54
CA ASP A 842 -31.71 29.60 -1.12
C ASP A 842 -33.05 29.78 -1.84
N PHE A 843 -33.41 28.82 -2.71
CA PHE A 843 -34.66 28.92 -3.48
C PHE A 843 -35.90 28.73 -2.61
N ALA A 844 -35.87 27.78 -1.67
CA ALA A 844 -36.97 27.60 -0.74
C ALA A 844 -37.22 28.85 0.14
N ARG A 845 -36.17 29.57 0.55
CA ARG A 845 -36.28 30.84 1.27
C ARG A 845 -36.88 31.94 0.40
N GLN A 846 -36.51 32.03 -0.89
CA GLN A 846 -37.06 33.00 -1.83
C GLN A 846 -38.55 32.73 -2.10
N ASP A 847 -38.97 31.47 -2.16
CA ASP A 847 -40.37 31.07 -2.40
C ASP A 847 -41.24 31.00 -1.11
N GLY A 848 -40.63 31.20 0.07
CA GLY A 848 -41.32 31.10 1.34
C GLY A 848 -41.62 29.65 1.79
N ASP A 849 -41.02 28.62 1.15
CA ASP A 849 -41.18 27.22 1.54
C ASP A 849 -40.27 26.87 2.75
N ALA A 850 -40.80 27.17 3.94
CA ALA A 850 -40.10 26.94 5.19
C ALA A 850 -39.80 25.46 5.49
N VAL A 851 -40.54 24.52 4.87
CA VAL A 851 -40.35 23.08 5.08
C VAL A 851 -39.14 22.61 4.30
N SER A 852 -39.09 22.88 3.01
CA SER A 852 -37.94 22.53 2.16
C SER A 852 -36.67 23.22 2.63
N ALA A 853 -36.73 24.49 3.04
CA ALA A 853 -35.59 25.22 3.60
C ALA A 853 -35.01 24.55 4.86
N ARG A 854 -35.87 24.12 5.81
CA ARG A 854 -35.43 23.44 7.04
C ARG A 854 -34.85 22.05 6.74
N THR A 855 -35.46 21.28 5.82
CA THR A 855 -34.99 19.96 5.44
C THR A 855 -33.61 20.06 4.80
N ALA A 856 -33.41 20.94 3.82
CA ALA A 856 -32.14 21.19 3.19
C ALA A 856 -31.06 21.68 4.16
N GLN A 857 -31.42 22.61 5.05
CA GLN A 857 -30.48 23.14 6.05
C GLN A 857 -30.02 22.05 7.03
N ALA A 858 -30.96 21.25 7.57
CA ALA A 858 -30.63 20.18 8.50
C ALA A 858 -29.67 19.16 7.86
N ARG A 859 -29.87 18.85 6.58
CA ARG A 859 -28.97 17.93 5.86
C ARG A 859 -27.58 18.54 5.62
N LEU A 860 -27.53 19.81 5.27
CA LEU A 860 -26.29 20.57 5.10
C LEU A 860 -25.47 20.62 6.42
N ASP A 861 -26.15 20.81 7.54
CA ASP A 861 -25.53 20.83 8.88
C ASP A 861 -24.94 19.44 9.25
N ILE A 862 -25.62 18.35 8.89
CA ILE A 862 -25.12 16.99 9.08
C ILE A 862 -23.86 16.78 8.25
N LEU A 863 -23.87 17.16 6.97
CA LEU A 863 -22.70 17.03 6.09
C LEU A 863 -21.51 17.83 6.63
N ALA A 864 -21.74 19.04 7.12
CA ALA A 864 -20.69 19.87 7.73
C ALA A 864 -20.11 19.28 9.02
N ALA A 865 -20.90 18.49 9.77
CA ALA A 865 -20.46 17.83 10.99
C ALA A 865 -19.69 16.51 10.72
N THR A 866 -20.03 15.80 9.67
CA THR A 866 -19.48 14.46 9.37
C THR A 866 -18.29 14.49 8.44
N VAL A 867 -18.19 15.49 7.56
CA VAL A 867 -17.08 15.64 6.59
C VAL A 867 -16.30 16.90 6.95
N ALA A 868 -15.12 16.71 7.51
CA ALA A 868 -14.23 17.83 7.83
C ALA A 868 -13.87 18.60 6.55
N ASN A 869 -14.01 19.94 6.63
CA ASN A 869 -13.71 20.84 5.51
C ASN A 869 -14.48 20.55 4.20
N LEU A 870 -15.76 20.15 4.31
CA LEU A 870 -16.62 19.99 3.15
C LEU A 870 -16.61 21.28 2.30
N PRO A 871 -16.33 21.20 0.99
CA PRO A 871 -16.29 22.36 0.13
C PRO A 871 -17.70 22.84 -0.22
N ILE A 872 -18.33 23.56 0.69
CA ILE A 872 -19.62 24.20 0.44
C ILE A 872 -19.36 25.47 -0.38
N MET A 873 -19.95 25.56 -1.56
CA MET A 873 -19.86 26.75 -2.39
C MET A 873 -20.83 27.80 -1.87
N PRO A 874 -20.44 29.09 -1.82
CA PRO A 874 -21.35 30.15 -1.42
C PRO A 874 -22.50 30.30 -2.38
N SER A 875 -23.67 30.42 -1.85
CA SER A 875 -24.77 31.08 -2.55
C SER A 875 -24.34 32.48 -2.91
N SER A 876 -24.69 32.93 -4.10
CA SER A 876 -24.44 34.30 -4.57
C SER A 876 -25.04 35.30 -3.60
N GLY A 877 -24.23 35.88 -2.74
CA GLY A 877 -24.67 37.00 -1.88
C GLY A 877 -24.20 36.99 -0.42
N SER A 878 -23.70 35.89 0.12
CA SER A 878 -23.14 35.89 1.47
C SER A 878 -21.62 35.71 1.48
N PRO A 879 -20.85 36.63 2.08
CA PRO A 879 -19.40 36.49 2.16
C PRO A 879 -19.04 35.28 3.03
N LEU A 880 -18.28 34.36 2.47
CA LEU A 880 -17.89 33.12 3.15
C LEU A 880 -16.99 33.36 4.34
N LEU A 881 -17.28 32.61 5.41
CA LEU A 881 -16.32 32.40 6.46
C LEU A 881 -15.22 31.44 5.99
N THR A 882 -13.94 31.79 6.18
CA THR A 882 -12.83 30.86 6.04
C THR A 882 -12.98 29.70 7.04
N ALA A 883 -12.30 28.59 6.81
CA ALA A 883 -12.34 27.44 7.75
C ALA A 883 -12.00 27.87 9.19
N ARG A 884 -11.06 28.78 9.34
CA ARG A 884 -10.64 29.31 10.65
C ARG A 884 -11.68 30.27 11.26
N GLU A 885 -12.27 31.13 10.45
CA GLU A 885 -13.37 32.00 10.88
C GLU A 885 -14.59 31.18 11.29
N ARG A 886 -14.91 30.10 10.55
CA ARG A 886 -16.02 29.19 10.87
C ARG A 886 -15.79 28.43 12.17
N GLN A 887 -14.61 27.96 12.43
CA GLN A 887 -14.25 27.28 13.68
C GLN A 887 -14.35 28.22 14.87
N ILE A 888 -13.80 29.43 14.73
CA ILE A 888 -13.92 30.48 15.78
C ILE A 888 -15.38 30.90 16.00
N ALA A 889 -16.17 31.03 14.95
CA ALA A 889 -17.58 31.35 15.02
C ALA A 889 -18.38 30.25 15.74
N ARG A 890 -18.12 28.97 15.49
CA ARG A 890 -18.75 27.84 16.19
C ARG A 890 -18.43 27.84 17.69
N LEU A 891 -17.17 28.03 18.05
CA LEU A 891 -16.76 28.10 19.47
C LEU A 891 -17.41 29.30 20.15
N ALA A 892 -17.45 30.44 19.47
CA ALA A 892 -18.10 31.64 19.96
C ALA A 892 -19.61 31.45 20.11
N GLY A 893 -20.29 30.83 19.16
CA GLY A 893 -21.71 30.50 19.20
C GLY A 893 -22.07 29.50 20.30
N ARG A 894 -21.15 28.67 20.72
CA ARG A 894 -21.28 27.76 21.86
C ARG A 894 -20.99 28.43 23.22
N GLY A 895 -20.65 29.70 23.22
CA GLY A 895 -20.43 30.50 24.44
C GLY A 895 -18.99 30.50 24.95
N ALA A 896 -18.03 29.93 24.21
CA ALA A 896 -16.61 29.90 24.61
C ALA A 896 -16.02 31.32 24.64
N SER A 897 -15.27 31.74 25.65
CA SER A 897 -14.68 33.08 25.72
C SER A 897 -13.56 33.24 24.67
N ASN A 898 -13.19 34.49 24.29
CA ASN A 898 -12.11 34.76 23.37
C ASN A 898 -10.78 34.14 23.86
N ARG A 899 -10.62 34.04 25.17
CA ARG A 899 -9.44 33.44 25.82
C ARG A 899 -9.44 31.93 25.65
N ASP A 900 -10.59 31.28 25.80
CA ASP A 900 -10.74 29.82 25.62
C ASP A 900 -10.54 29.45 24.16
N ILE A 901 -11.14 30.25 23.24
CA ILE A 901 -10.94 30.07 21.78
C ILE A 901 -9.47 30.26 21.41
N ALA A 902 -8.79 31.25 21.96
CA ALA A 902 -7.38 31.50 21.72
C ALA A 902 -6.50 30.34 22.19
N LEU A 903 -6.82 29.75 23.35
CA LEU A 903 -6.13 28.60 23.91
C LEU A 903 -6.34 27.34 23.04
N GLU A 904 -7.60 27.05 22.67
CA GLU A 904 -7.95 25.88 21.86
C GLU A 904 -7.38 25.96 20.44
N MET A 905 -7.35 27.19 19.87
CA MET A 905 -6.86 27.39 18.50
C MET A 905 -5.34 27.66 18.40
N GLY A 906 -4.63 27.75 19.52
CA GLY A 906 -3.20 28.05 19.56
C GLY A 906 -2.84 29.44 18.98
N VAL A 907 -3.71 30.46 19.22
CA VAL A 907 -3.51 31.84 18.68
C VAL A 907 -3.64 32.89 19.77
N SER A 908 -3.32 34.14 19.47
CA SER A 908 -3.52 35.24 20.42
C SER A 908 -5.00 35.63 20.52
N VAL A 909 -5.44 36.15 21.68
CA VAL A 909 -6.78 36.67 21.88
C VAL A 909 -7.11 37.76 20.86
N ARG A 910 -6.15 38.62 20.53
CA ARG A 910 -6.28 39.66 19.51
C ARG A 910 -6.56 39.10 18.13
N THR A 911 -5.94 37.93 17.80
CA THR A 911 -6.22 37.21 16.55
C THR A 911 -7.65 36.68 16.50
N VAL A 912 -8.18 36.17 17.63
CA VAL A 912 -9.56 35.71 17.74
C VAL A 912 -10.53 36.90 17.58
N GLU A 913 -10.23 38.01 18.18
CA GLU A 913 -11.04 39.25 18.04
C GLU A 913 -11.09 39.75 16.60
N GLY A 914 -9.93 39.74 15.92
CA GLY A 914 -9.86 40.09 14.50
C GLY A 914 -10.69 39.15 13.62
N HIS A 915 -10.62 37.84 13.86
CA HIS A 915 -11.46 36.88 13.14
C HIS A 915 -12.95 37.03 13.48
N LEU A 916 -13.34 37.26 14.74
CA LEU A 916 -14.73 37.49 15.13
C LEU A 916 -15.30 38.76 14.50
N TYR A 917 -14.50 39.82 14.41
CA TYR A 917 -14.91 41.04 13.72
C TYR A 917 -15.20 40.76 12.23
N GLN A 918 -14.31 39.99 11.56
CA GLN A 918 -14.53 39.56 10.16
C GLN A 918 -15.77 38.67 10.04
N VAL A 919 -15.97 37.74 10.99
CA VAL A 919 -17.15 36.87 11.05
C VAL A 919 -18.43 37.71 11.17
N PHE A 920 -18.48 38.66 12.12
CA PHE A 920 -19.64 39.51 12.31
C PHE A 920 -19.95 40.35 11.06
N THR A 921 -18.89 40.93 10.44
CA THR A 921 -19.03 41.69 9.20
C THR A 921 -19.56 40.82 8.06
N LYS A 922 -19.03 39.61 7.92
CA LYS A 922 -19.38 38.68 6.84
C LYS A 922 -20.77 38.08 7.00
N LEU A 923 -21.21 37.82 8.22
CA LEU A 923 -22.52 37.24 8.52
C LEU A 923 -23.60 38.28 8.74
N GLY A 924 -23.24 39.60 8.78
CA GLY A 924 -24.19 40.67 9.04
C GLY A 924 -24.79 40.62 10.44
N VAL A 925 -24.10 40.04 11.42
CA VAL A 925 -24.55 39.93 12.82
C VAL A 925 -23.85 40.96 13.69
N THR A 926 -24.53 41.41 14.73
CA THR A 926 -24.03 42.48 15.60
C THR A 926 -23.60 41.96 16.97
N SER A 927 -24.03 40.81 17.35
CA SER A 927 -23.71 40.23 18.65
C SER A 927 -23.25 38.77 18.58
N ARG A 928 -22.53 38.31 19.62
CA ARG A 928 -22.06 36.92 19.76
C ARG A 928 -23.24 35.94 19.90
N GLY A 929 -24.35 36.36 20.50
CA GLY A 929 -25.54 35.55 20.64
C GLY A 929 -26.22 35.23 19.31
N ASP A 930 -26.06 36.10 18.32
CA ASP A 930 -26.61 35.93 16.98
C ASP A 930 -25.86 34.83 16.17
N LEU A 931 -24.69 34.44 16.63
CA LEU A 931 -23.95 33.30 16.05
C LEU A 931 -24.57 31.95 16.40
N THR A 932 -25.37 31.88 17.50
CA THR A 932 -26.03 30.65 17.93
C THR A 932 -27.12 30.28 16.93
N GLY A 933 -26.90 29.19 16.17
CA GLY A 933 -27.78 28.73 15.10
C GLY A 933 -27.46 29.22 13.69
N LEU A 934 -26.44 30.09 13.54
CA LEU A 934 -25.95 30.53 12.22
C LEU A 934 -24.64 29.83 11.77
N VAL A 935 -23.91 29.20 12.73
CA VAL A 935 -22.58 28.60 12.43
C VAL A 935 -22.41 27.20 13.04
#